data_78e32499955ee5b1e996c8b71f6e862a
#
_entry.id   78e32499955ee5b1e996c8b71f6e862a
#
_cell.length_a   1.000
_cell.length_b   1.000
_cell.length_c   1.000
_cell.angle_alpha   90.00
_cell.angle_beta   90.00
_cell.angle_gamma   90.00
#
_symmetry.space_group_name_H-M   'P 1'
#
loop_
_entity.id
_entity.type
_entity.pdbx_description
1 polymer ?
#
loop_
_entity_poly.entity_id
_entity_poly.type
_entity_poly.pdbx_seq_one_letter_code
_entity_poly.pdbx_strand_id
1 'polypeptide(L)'
;MKKWYGKTMTRVVEMLNSDIDSGLNEEKIKYMRETHGENTILKPKTESLLILIASQIKQLWILIALLCIVMLFYNRLIITGCFVTLIIIFSVILLINGDYKEKKSLMAIDNLNTTYSYVKRSGKIVKISCEEMVVGDIVYLEKGGYVPADIRILECEDLKVVEVSVTGEKYEVEKYSMKIEEEVMNLSEIKNIVFKSSFITEGSGSGIIIATGMNTQIGKIIKVLLESKNNSSLFSGNLTKVVNRGSLITIMAGIITLIFTTYKNNGLHETIKSLIYISLTFNSSMFIIILYLFFYITFKKFNKKNIYVKSIATIYELTNISTIFMKKIGAISANRLILCEVYCDDRHIDMKEQKPETEGVIERIISIALLCNDSKLFNKGSSHLRDRNSIESLEEHEILEFWDKNFARNSNLETKYRRIFKIPYDSEKKIKTVVNKIDDKYRANVKGVLDGMLSRCTHILINGVEKEINEDDIVNIINVHIDMSNKAYNVIGYAYRDFSYKPSIDENIESNLVFVGLIGFENPIKESSYRAINTCKESNIRVIIDQEDNKLASFAFGKLIGVTDTKEEILSGIEIDYMSKDEFEKNIESISIFSKISPKHKSEIVNVLNKKGHSIASVGDTLTDLEYLNNSDISICAGSECSNVVKKLSNIFLEENDFEDIVNLIRHSKKIINYISMVNIFISTLAVNEIFIILLSIIIRGGMPFTLICSLSINFILLPCCCLAILLQNTNTDITLKNIEHDYIKKISIRNSFLIGIFYILIIVIKHKFAIINVMDSIFIVFALIESIFCLSLLHEKHFFKNKAAYTLVIFNLLVQVMLVIFK
;
A
#
# COMPACT_ATOMS: atom_id res chain seq x y z
N MET A 1 -27.68 -6.27 -0.37
CA MET A 1 -27.67 -7.66 -0.86
C MET A 1 -29.02 -8.28 -0.58
N LYS A 2 -29.71 -8.91 -1.56
CA LYS A 2 -30.81 -9.78 -1.20
C LYS A 2 -30.20 -10.87 -0.32
N LYS A 3 -30.72 -11.11 0.90
CA LYS A 3 -30.18 -12.11 1.84
C LYS A 3 -30.39 -13.53 1.28
N TRP A 4 -29.58 -13.95 0.30
CA TRP A 4 -29.70 -15.25 -0.36
C TRP A 4 -29.35 -16.42 0.57
N TYR A 5 -28.43 -16.18 1.54
CA TYR A 5 -28.05 -17.19 2.53
C TYR A 5 -29.19 -17.58 3.47
N GLY A 6 -30.11 -16.67 3.78
CA GLY A 6 -31.25 -16.92 4.64
C GLY A 6 -32.47 -17.54 3.95
N LYS A 7 -32.36 -17.92 2.66
CA LYS A 7 -33.46 -18.54 1.89
C LYS A 7 -33.22 -20.02 1.67
N THR A 8 -34.34 -20.79 1.65
CA THR A 8 -34.32 -22.21 1.27
C THR A 8 -33.90 -22.35 -0.20
N MET A 9 -33.34 -23.51 -0.56
CA MET A 9 -32.90 -23.81 -1.93
C MET A 9 -34.05 -23.65 -2.93
N THR A 10 -35.20 -24.22 -2.64
CA THR A 10 -36.44 -24.15 -3.48
C THR A 10 -36.84 -22.71 -3.72
N ARG A 11 -36.82 -21.86 -2.68
CA ARG A 11 -37.18 -20.46 -2.80
C ARG A 11 -36.17 -19.64 -3.63
N VAL A 12 -34.87 -19.96 -3.57
CA VAL A 12 -33.85 -19.30 -4.40
C VAL A 12 -34.04 -19.67 -5.89
N VAL A 13 -34.30 -20.95 -6.19
CA VAL A 13 -34.52 -21.42 -7.55
C VAL A 13 -35.78 -20.77 -8.15
N GLU A 14 -36.90 -20.75 -7.40
CA GLU A 14 -38.12 -20.05 -7.81
C GLU A 14 -37.90 -18.56 -8.11
N MET A 15 -37.21 -17.85 -7.21
CA MET A 15 -36.94 -16.41 -7.38
C MET A 15 -36.07 -16.08 -8.57
N LEU A 16 -35.24 -17.02 -9.01
CA LEU A 16 -34.37 -16.89 -10.17
C LEU A 16 -35.01 -17.50 -11.45
N ASN A 17 -36.26 -17.93 -11.36
CA ASN A 17 -37.00 -18.57 -12.47
C ASN A 17 -36.21 -19.71 -13.16
N SER A 18 -35.41 -20.46 -12.36
CA SER A 18 -34.60 -21.59 -12.82
C SER A 18 -35.29 -22.91 -12.47
N ASP A 19 -34.72 -24.00 -12.93
CA ASP A 19 -35.16 -25.36 -12.64
C ASP A 19 -33.95 -26.25 -12.37
N ILE A 20 -34.01 -27.02 -11.28
CA ILE A 20 -32.86 -27.87 -10.86
C ILE A 20 -32.64 -28.99 -11.87
N ASP A 21 -33.72 -29.52 -12.48
CA ASP A 21 -33.62 -30.68 -13.36
C ASP A 21 -33.31 -30.32 -14.81
N SER A 22 -33.86 -29.22 -15.32
CA SER A 22 -33.69 -28.80 -16.72
C SER A 22 -32.70 -27.63 -16.89
N GLY A 23 -32.43 -26.84 -15.84
CA GLY A 23 -31.69 -25.59 -15.93
C GLY A 23 -32.42 -24.51 -16.73
N LEU A 24 -31.68 -23.50 -17.18
CA LEU A 24 -32.26 -22.42 -18.01
C LEU A 24 -32.38 -22.86 -19.48
N ASN A 25 -33.44 -22.37 -20.15
CA ASN A 25 -33.61 -22.47 -21.60
C ASN A 25 -33.03 -21.23 -22.32
N GLU A 26 -32.88 -21.27 -23.64
CA GLU A 26 -32.22 -20.20 -24.43
C GLU A 26 -32.92 -18.84 -24.31
N GLU A 27 -34.25 -18.81 -24.23
CA GLU A 27 -35.00 -17.55 -24.08
C GLU A 27 -34.72 -16.89 -22.72
N LYS A 28 -34.73 -17.71 -21.66
CA LYS A 28 -34.40 -17.22 -20.30
C LYS A 28 -32.94 -16.76 -20.18
N ILE A 29 -32.00 -17.46 -20.83
CA ILE A 29 -30.59 -17.07 -20.86
C ILE A 29 -30.46 -15.69 -21.50
N LYS A 30 -31.10 -15.43 -22.62
CA LYS A 30 -31.08 -14.14 -23.29
C LYS A 30 -31.68 -13.04 -22.41
N TYR A 31 -32.82 -13.30 -21.77
CA TYR A 31 -33.47 -12.36 -20.84
C TYR A 31 -32.59 -12.06 -19.63
N MET A 32 -31.97 -13.08 -19.03
CA MET A 32 -31.07 -12.88 -17.87
C MET A 32 -29.79 -12.14 -18.24
N ARG A 33 -29.26 -12.35 -19.45
CA ARG A 33 -28.09 -11.59 -19.97
C ARG A 33 -28.43 -10.11 -20.19
N GLU A 34 -29.61 -9.80 -20.73
CA GLU A 34 -30.06 -8.42 -20.93
C GLU A 34 -30.34 -7.70 -19.62
N THR A 35 -30.84 -8.42 -18.59
CA THR A 35 -31.22 -7.82 -17.29
C THR A 35 -30.03 -7.68 -16.32
N HIS A 36 -29.13 -8.66 -16.29
CA HIS A 36 -28.03 -8.73 -15.32
C HIS A 36 -26.63 -8.51 -15.92
N GLY A 37 -26.53 -8.44 -17.25
CA GLY A 37 -25.27 -8.31 -17.98
C GLY A 37 -24.47 -9.63 -18.06
N GLU A 38 -23.30 -9.54 -18.68
CA GLU A 38 -22.34 -10.64 -18.81
C GLU A 38 -21.55 -10.83 -17.52
N ASN A 39 -21.03 -12.05 -17.30
CA ASN A 39 -20.17 -12.35 -16.14
C ASN A 39 -18.74 -11.84 -16.34
N THR A 40 -18.61 -10.61 -16.80
CA THR A 40 -17.31 -9.94 -17.00
C THR A 40 -17.08 -8.88 -15.95
N ILE A 41 -15.84 -8.76 -15.49
CA ILE A 41 -15.41 -7.64 -14.65
C ILE A 41 -15.02 -6.52 -15.61
N LEU A 42 -15.67 -5.36 -15.48
CA LEU A 42 -15.40 -4.19 -16.33
C LEU A 42 -13.93 -3.80 -16.24
N LYS A 43 -13.28 -3.80 -17.38
CA LYS A 43 -11.93 -3.24 -17.52
C LYS A 43 -12.06 -1.72 -17.55
N PRO A 44 -11.21 -0.98 -16.85
CA PRO A 44 -11.18 0.48 -17.02
C PRO A 44 -10.93 0.78 -18.51
N LYS A 45 -11.75 1.66 -19.09
CA LYS A 45 -11.55 2.10 -20.49
C LYS A 45 -10.19 2.78 -20.59
N THR A 46 -9.27 2.19 -21.32
CA THR A 46 -8.01 2.84 -21.65
C THR A 46 -8.29 3.93 -22.65
N GLU A 47 -7.86 5.12 -22.36
CA GLU A 47 -7.79 6.18 -23.34
C GLU A 47 -6.82 5.73 -24.45
N SER A 48 -7.22 5.92 -25.70
CA SER A 48 -6.37 5.60 -26.84
C SER A 48 -5.07 6.42 -26.75
N LEU A 49 -3.96 5.87 -27.25
CA LEU A 49 -2.69 6.60 -27.32
C LEU A 49 -2.83 7.97 -28.03
N LEU A 50 -3.74 8.06 -29.00
CA LEU A 50 -4.03 9.31 -29.71
C LEU A 50 -4.62 10.39 -28.80
N ILE A 51 -5.50 10.02 -27.86
CA ILE A 51 -6.07 10.96 -26.90
C ILE A 51 -4.99 11.43 -25.93
N LEU A 52 -4.09 10.54 -25.47
CA LEU A 52 -2.96 10.90 -24.62
C LEU A 52 -2.00 11.86 -25.33
N ILE A 53 -1.69 11.62 -26.59
CA ILE A 53 -0.87 12.52 -27.42
C ILE A 53 -1.56 13.88 -27.56
N ALA A 54 -2.84 13.90 -27.89
CA ALA A 54 -3.61 15.13 -28.08
C ALA A 54 -3.70 15.97 -26.79
N SER A 55 -3.80 15.32 -25.62
CA SER A 55 -3.82 16.01 -24.32
C SER A 55 -2.46 16.69 -24.02
N GLN A 56 -1.35 16.07 -24.40
CA GLN A 56 -0.01 16.65 -24.25
C GLN A 56 0.20 17.84 -25.18
N ILE A 57 -0.20 17.76 -26.46
CA ILE A 57 -0.03 18.84 -27.45
C ILE A 57 -0.75 20.14 -27.03
N LYS A 58 -1.83 20.04 -26.25
CA LYS A 58 -2.55 21.22 -25.72
C LYS A 58 -1.78 21.98 -24.63
N GLN A 59 -0.68 21.45 -24.12
CA GLN A 59 0.11 22.14 -23.11
C GLN A 59 0.86 23.34 -23.65
N LEU A 60 0.86 24.45 -22.90
CA LEU A 60 1.40 25.74 -23.31
C LEU A 60 2.88 25.67 -23.72
N TRP A 61 3.70 24.91 -23.00
CA TRP A 61 5.13 24.76 -23.30
C TRP A 61 5.41 24.08 -24.64
N ILE A 62 4.55 23.13 -25.05
CA ILE A 62 4.69 22.47 -26.35
C ILE A 62 4.35 23.44 -27.49
N LEU A 63 3.35 24.29 -27.30
CA LEU A 63 3.01 25.32 -28.29
C LEU A 63 4.15 26.30 -28.48
N ILE A 64 4.81 26.75 -27.41
CA ILE A 64 6.00 27.63 -27.48
C ILE A 64 7.14 26.89 -28.19
N ALA A 65 7.38 25.63 -27.86
CA ALA A 65 8.43 24.83 -28.45
C ALA A 65 8.19 24.59 -29.96
N LEU A 66 6.95 24.35 -30.38
CA LEU A 66 6.60 24.24 -31.81
C LEU A 66 6.84 25.57 -32.53
N LEU A 67 6.45 26.69 -31.93
CA LEU A 67 6.70 27.99 -32.49
C LEU A 67 8.21 28.28 -32.64
N CYS A 68 9.02 27.89 -31.67
CA CYS A 68 10.49 27.97 -31.75
C CYS A 68 11.05 27.15 -32.89
N ILE A 69 10.57 25.90 -33.07
CA ILE A 69 10.98 25.02 -34.18
C ILE A 69 10.67 25.67 -35.52
N VAL A 70 9.47 26.21 -35.70
CA VAL A 70 9.09 26.92 -36.95
C VAL A 70 10.02 28.09 -37.20
N MET A 71 10.34 28.90 -36.19
CA MET A 71 11.27 30.03 -36.32
C MET A 71 12.70 29.58 -36.66
N LEU A 72 13.19 28.45 -36.09
CA LEU A 72 14.51 27.90 -36.43
C LEU A 72 14.59 27.45 -37.88
N PHE A 73 13.58 26.75 -38.39
CA PHE A 73 13.54 26.34 -39.80
C PHE A 73 13.40 27.51 -40.74
N TYR A 74 12.60 28.51 -40.38
CA TYR A 74 12.48 29.77 -41.15
C TYR A 74 13.84 30.48 -41.31
N ASN A 75 14.66 30.51 -40.25
CA ASN A 75 16.01 31.08 -40.28
C ASN A 75 17.06 30.15 -40.91
N ARG A 76 16.69 29.06 -41.56
CA ARG A 76 17.56 28.03 -42.17
C ARG A 76 18.54 27.35 -41.22
N LEU A 77 18.23 27.37 -39.93
CA LEU A 77 19.01 26.69 -38.87
C LEU A 77 18.56 25.22 -38.77
N ILE A 78 18.70 24.46 -39.83
CA ILE A 78 18.12 23.11 -39.99
C ILE A 78 18.65 22.15 -38.93
N ILE A 79 19.97 22.11 -38.72
CA ILE A 79 20.60 21.17 -37.74
C ILE A 79 20.10 21.42 -36.32
N THR A 80 20.05 22.69 -35.90
CA THR A 80 19.55 23.06 -34.55
C THR A 80 18.06 22.80 -34.42
N GLY A 81 17.28 23.07 -35.48
CA GLY A 81 15.85 22.76 -35.52
C GLY A 81 15.56 21.26 -35.37
N CYS A 82 16.29 20.42 -36.12
CA CYS A 82 16.18 18.96 -36.00
C CYS A 82 16.57 18.46 -34.59
N PHE A 83 17.64 19.00 -33.99
CA PHE A 83 18.09 18.63 -32.64
C PHE A 83 17.04 18.98 -31.59
N VAL A 84 16.50 20.19 -31.59
CA VAL A 84 15.45 20.62 -30.66
C VAL A 84 14.18 19.78 -30.85
N THR A 85 13.79 19.50 -32.09
CA THR A 85 12.62 18.66 -32.38
C THR A 85 12.76 17.27 -31.80
N LEU A 86 13.91 16.64 -31.94
CA LEU A 86 14.20 15.31 -31.43
C LEU A 86 14.08 15.27 -29.88
N ILE A 87 14.60 16.27 -29.19
CA ILE A 87 14.52 16.37 -27.73
C ILE A 87 13.06 16.54 -27.28
N ILE A 88 12.28 17.36 -27.96
CA ILE A 88 10.86 17.56 -27.62
C ILE A 88 10.07 16.26 -27.82
N ILE A 89 10.26 15.59 -28.96
CA ILE A 89 9.62 14.29 -29.22
C ILE A 89 10.00 13.29 -28.12
N PHE A 90 11.26 13.21 -27.74
CA PHE A 90 11.73 12.30 -26.68
C PHE A 90 11.08 12.64 -25.33
N SER A 91 10.97 13.92 -24.96
CA SER A 91 10.33 14.33 -23.70
C SER A 91 8.82 14.00 -23.67
N VAL A 92 8.13 14.17 -24.81
CA VAL A 92 6.71 13.80 -24.94
C VAL A 92 6.51 12.29 -24.83
N ILE A 93 7.39 11.48 -25.43
CA ILE A 93 7.35 10.01 -25.31
C ILE A 93 7.53 9.59 -23.84
N LEU A 94 8.43 10.24 -23.11
CA LEU A 94 8.64 9.95 -21.69
C LEU A 94 7.39 10.25 -20.86
N LEU A 95 6.72 11.38 -21.08
CA LEU A 95 5.47 11.75 -20.40
C LEU A 95 4.35 10.73 -20.67
N ILE A 96 4.15 10.39 -21.96
CA ILE A 96 3.13 9.43 -22.37
C ILE A 96 3.41 8.03 -21.76
N ASN A 97 4.67 7.61 -21.74
CA ASN A 97 5.06 6.33 -21.14
C ASN A 97 4.77 6.29 -19.62
N GLY A 98 4.95 7.42 -18.92
CA GLY A 98 4.61 7.55 -17.51
C GLY A 98 3.11 7.35 -17.28
N ASP A 99 2.29 8.14 -17.97
CA ASP A 99 0.83 8.08 -17.88
C ASP A 99 0.27 6.72 -18.32
N TYR A 100 0.84 6.12 -19.37
CA TYR A 100 0.43 4.80 -19.86
C TYR A 100 0.73 3.67 -18.87
N LYS A 101 1.92 3.67 -18.24
CA LYS A 101 2.28 2.66 -17.22
C LYS A 101 1.39 2.74 -16.00
N GLU A 102 1.06 3.94 -15.54
CA GLU A 102 0.16 4.15 -14.40
C GLU A 102 -1.23 3.58 -14.70
N LYS A 103 -1.81 3.90 -15.86
CA LYS A 103 -3.12 3.37 -16.30
C LYS A 103 -3.09 1.85 -16.54
N LYS A 104 -2.01 1.30 -17.08
CA LYS A 104 -1.86 -0.14 -17.33
C LYS A 104 -1.78 -0.96 -16.04
N SER A 105 -1.25 -0.42 -14.96
CA SER A 105 -1.21 -1.12 -13.66
C SER A 105 -2.59 -1.45 -13.12
N LEU A 106 -3.60 -0.65 -13.47
CA LEU A 106 -5.00 -0.87 -13.12
C LEU A 106 -5.66 -2.01 -13.92
N MET A 107 -5.10 -2.37 -15.09
CA MET A 107 -5.64 -3.46 -15.93
C MET A 107 -5.23 -4.86 -15.49
N ALA A 108 -4.26 -4.98 -14.60
CA ALA A 108 -3.72 -6.27 -14.18
C ALA A 108 -4.70 -7.13 -13.33
N ILE A 109 -5.98 -6.73 -13.24
CA ILE A 109 -7.08 -7.46 -12.58
C ILE A 109 -7.53 -8.67 -13.43
N ASP A 110 -7.03 -8.79 -14.67
CA ASP A 110 -7.48 -9.79 -15.66
C ASP A 110 -7.30 -11.26 -15.24
N ASN A 111 -6.44 -11.58 -14.29
CA ASN A 111 -6.14 -12.94 -13.87
C ASN A 111 -7.15 -13.57 -12.89
N LEU A 112 -8.29 -12.90 -12.62
CA LEU A 112 -9.35 -13.41 -11.75
C LEU A 112 -10.44 -14.18 -12.53
N ASN A 113 -10.33 -14.28 -13.84
CA ASN A 113 -11.32 -14.97 -14.66
C ASN A 113 -10.88 -16.42 -14.87
N THR A 114 -11.73 -17.35 -14.40
CA THR A 114 -11.71 -18.76 -14.81
C THR A 114 -12.13 -18.86 -16.27
N THR A 115 -11.50 -19.74 -17.01
CA THR A 115 -11.73 -19.80 -18.46
C THR A 115 -13.03 -20.53 -18.83
N TYR A 116 -13.34 -21.69 -18.20
CA TYR A 116 -14.50 -22.53 -18.49
C TYR A 116 -15.04 -23.21 -17.24
N SER A 117 -16.36 -23.52 -17.22
CA SER A 117 -17.00 -24.36 -16.20
C SER A 117 -18.18 -25.11 -16.78
N TYR A 118 -18.69 -26.12 -16.06
CA TYR A 118 -19.81 -26.94 -16.47
C TYR A 118 -21.11 -26.39 -15.92
N VAL A 119 -22.10 -26.21 -16.80
CA VAL A 119 -23.45 -25.72 -16.44
C VAL A 119 -24.53 -26.62 -16.99
N LYS A 120 -25.67 -26.69 -16.31
CA LYS A 120 -26.82 -27.40 -16.77
C LYS A 120 -27.77 -26.44 -17.48
N ARG A 121 -28.01 -26.66 -18.77
CA ARG A 121 -28.94 -25.88 -19.61
C ARG A 121 -29.80 -26.82 -20.47
N SER A 122 -31.09 -26.59 -20.53
CA SER A 122 -32.05 -27.42 -21.31
C SER A 122 -31.87 -28.92 -21.08
N GLY A 123 -31.67 -29.35 -19.82
CA GLY A 123 -31.47 -30.72 -19.40
C GLY A 123 -30.11 -31.34 -19.71
N LYS A 124 -29.20 -30.59 -20.34
CA LYS A 124 -27.84 -31.10 -20.71
C LYS A 124 -26.76 -30.35 -19.93
N ILE A 125 -25.73 -31.09 -19.55
CA ILE A 125 -24.51 -30.51 -18.97
C ILE A 125 -23.62 -30.06 -20.12
N VAL A 126 -23.30 -28.74 -20.17
CA VAL A 126 -22.52 -28.12 -21.24
C VAL A 126 -21.36 -27.37 -20.63
N LYS A 127 -20.18 -27.51 -21.22
CA LYS A 127 -18.99 -26.71 -20.85
C LYS A 127 -19.05 -25.38 -21.58
N ILE A 128 -19.16 -24.27 -20.84
CA ILE A 128 -19.23 -22.92 -21.40
C ILE A 128 -18.15 -22.02 -20.83
N SER A 129 -17.85 -20.93 -21.53
CA SER A 129 -16.99 -19.89 -21.00
C SER A 129 -17.62 -19.23 -19.77
N CYS A 130 -16.82 -18.93 -18.77
CA CYS A 130 -17.32 -18.25 -17.57
C CYS A 130 -17.94 -16.88 -17.87
N GLU A 131 -17.53 -16.22 -18.95
CA GLU A 131 -18.09 -14.94 -19.39
C GLU A 131 -19.53 -15.06 -19.89
N GLU A 132 -19.92 -16.23 -20.44
CA GLU A 132 -21.26 -16.50 -20.97
C GLU A 132 -22.27 -16.93 -19.91
N MET A 133 -21.84 -17.13 -18.67
CA MET A 133 -22.70 -17.51 -17.57
C MET A 133 -23.63 -16.38 -17.16
N VAL A 134 -24.85 -16.73 -16.80
CA VAL A 134 -25.88 -15.78 -16.37
C VAL A 134 -26.43 -16.13 -14.99
N VAL A 135 -27.08 -15.16 -14.35
CA VAL A 135 -27.80 -15.39 -13.08
C VAL A 135 -28.90 -16.42 -13.31
N GLY A 136 -28.98 -17.44 -12.44
CA GLY A 136 -29.91 -18.56 -12.55
C GLY A 136 -29.34 -19.81 -13.23
N ASP A 137 -28.14 -19.78 -13.82
CA ASP A 137 -27.46 -20.99 -14.30
C ASP A 137 -27.12 -21.93 -13.14
N ILE A 138 -27.26 -23.25 -13.37
CA ILE A 138 -26.81 -24.26 -12.42
C ILE A 138 -25.43 -24.72 -12.80
N VAL A 139 -24.47 -24.53 -11.88
CA VAL A 139 -23.04 -24.78 -12.07
C VAL A 139 -22.63 -25.99 -11.27
N TYR A 140 -21.76 -26.83 -11.84
CA TYR A 140 -21.09 -27.92 -11.15
C TYR A 140 -19.73 -27.46 -10.65
N LEU A 141 -19.47 -27.76 -9.38
CA LEU A 141 -18.23 -27.40 -8.64
C LEU A 141 -17.42 -28.67 -8.43
N GLU A 142 -16.17 -28.65 -8.89
CA GLU A 142 -15.26 -29.80 -8.79
C GLU A 142 -13.94 -29.40 -8.19
N LYS A 143 -13.32 -30.35 -7.47
CA LYS A 143 -12.00 -30.20 -6.87
C LYS A 143 -10.94 -29.69 -7.89
N GLY A 144 -10.15 -28.70 -7.49
CA GLY A 144 -9.12 -28.06 -8.33
C GLY A 144 -9.65 -26.96 -9.25
N GLY A 145 -10.96 -26.71 -9.25
CA GLY A 145 -11.60 -25.63 -10.03
C GLY A 145 -11.67 -24.32 -9.26
N TYR A 146 -11.84 -23.23 -10.00
CA TYR A 146 -12.18 -21.92 -9.44
C TYR A 146 -13.68 -21.65 -9.62
N VAL A 147 -14.27 -20.97 -8.63
CA VAL A 147 -15.68 -20.58 -8.64
C VAL A 147 -15.89 -19.43 -9.65
N PRO A 148 -16.74 -19.61 -10.68
CA PRO A 148 -16.88 -18.66 -11.81
C PRO A 148 -17.71 -17.42 -11.50
N ALA A 149 -18.62 -17.49 -10.53
CA ALA A 149 -19.55 -16.43 -10.13
C ALA A 149 -19.90 -16.59 -8.65
N ASP A 150 -20.71 -15.69 -8.07
CA ASP A 150 -21.23 -15.94 -6.72
C ASP A 150 -22.38 -16.96 -6.82
N ILE A 151 -22.25 -18.10 -6.13
CA ILE A 151 -23.10 -19.28 -6.30
C ILE A 151 -23.69 -19.66 -4.94
N ARG A 152 -25.00 -19.81 -4.88
CA ARG A 152 -25.73 -20.43 -3.77
C ARG A 152 -25.71 -21.95 -3.94
N ILE A 153 -25.17 -22.68 -3.00
CA ILE A 153 -25.03 -24.13 -3.03
C ILE A 153 -26.41 -24.77 -2.96
N LEU A 154 -26.68 -25.71 -3.84
CA LEU A 154 -27.84 -26.56 -3.87
C LEU A 154 -27.55 -27.91 -3.21
N GLU A 155 -26.46 -28.55 -3.65
CA GLU A 155 -26.00 -29.84 -3.14
C GLU A 155 -24.47 -29.82 -3.05
N CYS A 156 -23.91 -30.47 -2.03
CA CYS A 156 -22.46 -30.61 -1.91
C CYS A 156 -22.09 -31.86 -1.10
N GLU A 157 -20.96 -32.46 -1.44
CA GLU A 157 -20.33 -33.58 -0.75
C GLU A 157 -18.91 -33.14 -0.35
N ASP A 158 -18.67 -33.02 0.95
CA ASP A 158 -17.40 -32.61 1.56
C ASP A 158 -16.73 -31.41 0.88
N LEU A 159 -17.53 -30.42 0.43
CA LEU A 159 -17.06 -29.27 -0.31
C LEU A 159 -16.29 -28.33 0.60
N LYS A 160 -14.98 -28.18 0.31
CA LYS A 160 -14.11 -27.19 0.96
C LYS A 160 -13.56 -26.22 -0.06
N VAL A 161 -13.58 -24.94 0.29
CA VAL A 161 -13.12 -23.86 -0.57
C VAL A 161 -12.19 -22.90 0.19
N VAL A 162 -11.24 -22.34 -0.54
CA VAL A 162 -10.39 -21.27 -0.05
C VAL A 162 -10.87 -19.95 -0.68
N GLU A 163 -11.36 -19.03 0.15
CA GLU A 163 -12.05 -17.80 -0.27
C GLU A 163 -11.21 -16.54 -0.09
N VAL A 164 -9.89 -16.66 -0.17
CA VAL A 164 -8.93 -15.54 0.00
C VAL A 164 -9.34 -14.30 -0.78
N SER A 165 -9.91 -14.51 -1.97
CA SER A 165 -10.26 -13.41 -2.87
C SER A 165 -11.43 -12.56 -2.39
N VAL A 166 -12.20 -12.99 -1.40
CA VAL A 166 -13.41 -12.28 -0.95
C VAL A 166 -13.45 -12.09 0.56
N THR A 167 -13.13 -13.14 1.32
CA THR A 167 -13.12 -13.08 2.79
C THR A 167 -11.79 -12.68 3.38
N GLY A 168 -10.70 -12.83 2.61
CA GLY A 168 -9.33 -12.64 3.10
C GLY A 168 -8.78 -13.83 3.87
N GLU A 169 -9.63 -14.79 4.22
CA GLU A 169 -9.25 -15.99 4.96
C GLU A 169 -8.62 -17.01 4.02
N LYS A 170 -7.45 -17.49 4.36
CA LYS A 170 -6.67 -18.39 3.51
C LYS A 170 -6.79 -19.87 3.93
N TYR A 171 -7.61 -20.16 4.94
CA TYR A 171 -7.92 -21.53 5.33
C TYR A 171 -9.09 -22.11 4.52
N GLU A 172 -9.17 -23.42 4.53
CA GLU A 172 -10.26 -24.13 3.90
C GLU A 172 -11.55 -23.94 4.70
N VAL A 173 -12.57 -23.40 4.05
CA VAL A 173 -13.91 -23.22 4.61
C VAL A 173 -14.79 -24.35 4.11
N GLU A 174 -15.35 -25.12 5.03
CA GLU A 174 -16.36 -26.14 4.71
C GLU A 174 -17.68 -25.47 4.36
N LYS A 175 -18.28 -25.91 3.27
CA LYS A 175 -19.51 -25.38 2.72
C LYS A 175 -20.65 -26.38 2.77
N TYR A 176 -21.87 -25.90 2.98
CA TYR A 176 -23.09 -26.72 3.06
C TYR A 176 -24.29 -26.05 2.37
N SER A 177 -25.36 -26.81 2.12
CA SER A 177 -26.52 -26.32 1.35
C SER A 177 -27.62 -25.72 2.22
N MET A 178 -27.65 -25.93 3.54
CA MET A 178 -28.68 -25.46 4.46
C MET A 178 -28.83 -23.94 4.50
N LYS A 179 -30.01 -23.43 4.83
CA LYS A 179 -30.24 -22.01 5.06
C LYS A 179 -29.55 -21.57 6.38
N ILE A 180 -29.12 -20.33 6.41
CA ILE A 180 -28.56 -19.69 7.62
C ILE A 180 -29.63 -18.76 8.16
N GLU A 181 -30.11 -18.99 9.38
CA GLU A 181 -31.21 -18.22 9.99
C GLU A 181 -30.76 -16.91 10.62
N GLU A 182 -29.52 -16.84 11.07
CA GLU A 182 -28.94 -15.70 11.75
C GLU A 182 -28.57 -14.55 10.81
N GLU A 183 -28.57 -13.32 11.32
CA GLU A 183 -28.04 -12.17 10.60
C GLU A 183 -26.51 -12.24 10.60
N VAL A 184 -25.97 -12.68 9.46
CA VAL A 184 -24.54 -12.81 9.24
C VAL A 184 -23.91 -11.43 9.05
N MET A 185 -22.96 -11.06 9.88
CA MET A 185 -22.22 -9.79 9.80
C MET A 185 -21.03 -9.88 8.84
N ASN A 186 -20.33 -11.02 8.82
CA ASN A 186 -19.12 -11.22 8.02
C ASN A 186 -19.35 -12.16 6.84
N LEU A 187 -18.69 -11.89 5.72
CA LEU A 187 -18.77 -12.76 4.53
C LEU A 187 -18.20 -14.17 4.78
N SER A 188 -17.23 -14.31 5.69
CA SER A 188 -16.63 -15.58 6.08
C SER A 188 -17.61 -16.53 6.81
N GLU A 189 -18.65 -16.00 7.43
CA GLU A 189 -19.67 -16.77 8.13
C GLU A 189 -20.71 -17.39 7.16
N ILE A 190 -20.74 -16.91 5.91
CA ILE A 190 -21.66 -17.40 4.89
C ILE A 190 -21.15 -18.72 4.32
N LYS A 191 -21.55 -19.83 4.90
CA LYS A 191 -21.09 -21.18 4.52
C LYS A 191 -21.94 -21.83 3.41
N ASN A 192 -23.06 -21.25 3.02
CA ASN A 192 -23.93 -21.79 1.99
C ASN A 192 -23.87 -21.05 0.65
N ILE A 193 -22.94 -20.11 0.52
CA ILE A 193 -22.59 -19.43 -0.73
C ILE A 193 -21.10 -19.60 -0.96
N VAL A 194 -20.69 -19.85 -2.20
CA VAL A 194 -19.31 -19.77 -2.65
C VAL A 194 -19.15 -18.55 -3.55
N PHE A 195 -18.05 -17.83 -3.35
CA PHE A 195 -17.82 -16.54 -4.00
C PHE A 195 -16.95 -16.69 -5.24
N LYS A 196 -17.15 -15.81 -6.22
CA LYS A 196 -16.32 -15.76 -7.44
C LYS A 196 -14.83 -15.69 -7.10
N SER A 197 -14.01 -16.46 -7.85
CA SER A 197 -12.54 -16.56 -7.69
C SER A 197 -12.08 -17.35 -6.46
N SER A 198 -12.95 -17.99 -5.70
CA SER A 198 -12.58 -18.96 -4.68
C SER A 198 -12.05 -20.24 -5.33
N PHE A 199 -11.12 -20.93 -4.66
CA PHE A 199 -10.52 -22.16 -5.13
C PHE A 199 -11.10 -23.36 -4.38
N ILE A 200 -11.52 -24.41 -5.11
CA ILE A 200 -12.10 -25.64 -4.54
C ILE A 200 -10.97 -26.60 -4.24
N THR A 201 -10.75 -26.88 -2.95
CA THR A 201 -9.67 -27.73 -2.48
C THR A 201 -10.09 -29.20 -2.34
N GLU A 202 -11.31 -29.45 -1.87
CA GLU A 202 -11.85 -30.79 -1.66
C GLU A 202 -13.33 -30.83 -1.98
N GLY A 203 -13.83 -32.04 -2.23
CA GLY A 203 -15.25 -32.33 -2.47
C GLY A 203 -15.78 -31.87 -3.84
N SER A 204 -17.07 -31.95 -3.97
CA SER A 204 -17.82 -31.55 -5.17
C SER A 204 -19.19 -31.01 -4.78
N GLY A 205 -19.86 -30.35 -5.72
CA GLY A 205 -21.21 -29.84 -5.46
C GLY A 205 -21.85 -29.21 -6.68
N SER A 206 -23.10 -28.85 -6.54
CA SER A 206 -23.84 -28.05 -7.51
C SER A 206 -24.43 -26.81 -6.86
N GLY A 207 -24.59 -25.76 -7.62
CA GLY A 207 -25.16 -24.53 -7.11
C GLY A 207 -25.74 -23.63 -8.20
N ILE A 208 -26.55 -22.67 -7.80
CA ILE A 208 -27.19 -21.71 -8.69
C ILE A 208 -26.49 -20.35 -8.62
N ILE A 209 -26.21 -19.75 -9.76
CA ILE A 209 -25.59 -18.42 -9.85
C ILE A 209 -26.56 -17.35 -9.35
N ILE A 210 -26.16 -16.61 -8.33
CA ILE A 210 -26.95 -15.52 -7.71
C ILE A 210 -26.46 -14.12 -8.10
N ALA A 211 -25.20 -13.99 -8.56
CA ALA A 211 -24.65 -12.74 -9.05
C ALA A 211 -23.51 -13.00 -10.05
N THR A 212 -23.41 -12.14 -11.07
CA THR A 212 -22.41 -12.19 -12.15
C THR A 212 -21.64 -10.88 -12.28
N GLY A 213 -20.45 -10.91 -12.82
CA GLY A 213 -19.63 -9.75 -13.18
C GLY A 213 -19.42 -8.75 -12.04
N MET A 214 -19.73 -7.50 -12.29
CA MET A 214 -19.60 -6.41 -11.30
C MET A 214 -20.58 -6.49 -10.14
N ASN A 215 -21.61 -7.34 -10.22
CA ASN A 215 -22.57 -7.56 -9.15
C ASN A 215 -22.11 -8.61 -8.13
N THR A 216 -21.07 -9.39 -8.42
CA THR A 216 -20.43 -10.32 -7.48
C THR A 216 -19.76 -9.56 -6.33
N GLN A 217 -19.42 -10.23 -5.24
CA GLN A 217 -18.73 -9.57 -4.12
C GLN A 217 -17.38 -8.99 -4.55
N ILE A 218 -16.60 -9.78 -5.29
CA ILE A 218 -15.33 -9.28 -5.83
C ILE A 218 -15.53 -8.15 -6.84
N GLY A 219 -16.60 -8.20 -7.65
CA GLY A 219 -16.95 -7.13 -8.57
C GLY A 219 -17.30 -5.83 -7.87
N LYS A 220 -18.00 -5.88 -6.74
CA LYS A 220 -18.31 -4.69 -5.92
C LYS A 220 -17.05 -4.07 -5.33
N ILE A 221 -16.14 -4.89 -4.80
CA ILE A 221 -14.85 -4.44 -4.30
C ILE A 221 -14.09 -3.70 -5.41
N ILE A 222 -14.03 -4.29 -6.61
CA ILE A 222 -13.36 -3.68 -7.77
C ILE A 222 -14.07 -2.39 -8.21
N LYS A 223 -15.40 -2.33 -8.17
CA LYS A 223 -16.16 -1.13 -8.52
C LYS A 223 -15.82 0.06 -7.61
N VAL A 224 -15.79 -0.15 -6.32
CA VAL A 224 -15.37 0.86 -5.33
C VAL A 224 -13.97 1.37 -5.65
N LEU A 225 -13.05 0.47 -6.00
CA LEU A 225 -11.67 0.81 -6.35
C LEU A 225 -11.54 1.62 -7.64
N LEU A 226 -12.40 1.36 -8.63
CA LEU A 226 -12.38 2.09 -9.90
C LEU A 226 -12.99 3.50 -9.77
N GLU A 227 -14.02 3.66 -8.94
CA GLU A 227 -14.70 4.93 -8.70
C GLU A 227 -13.82 5.92 -7.91
N SER A 228 -13.00 5.43 -6.97
CA SER A 228 -12.16 6.28 -6.12
C SER A 228 -10.88 6.80 -6.78
N LYS A 229 -10.39 6.15 -7.83
CA LYS A 229 -9.13 6.50 -8.53
C LYS A 229 -9.25 7.53 -9.66
N ASN A 230 -10.35 8.26 -9.75
CA ASN A 230 -10.49 9.38 -10.71
C ASN A 230 -9.71 10.65 -10.34
N ASN A 231 -8.90 10.63 -9.29
CA ASN A 231 -7.99 11.72 -8.96
C ASN A 231 -6.85 11.77 -9.98
N SER A 232 -6.88 12.80 -10.83
CA SER A 232 -5.77 13.18 -11.70
C SER A 232 -4.46 13.14 -10.90
N SER A 233 -3.42 12.49 -11.41
CA SER A 233 -2.15 12.35 -10.72
C SER A 233 -1.66 13.73 -10.23
N LEU A 234 -1.56 13.90 -8.91
CA LEU A 234 -1.12 15.15 -8.27
C LEU A 234 0.27 15.59 -8.78
N PHE A 235 1.06 14.63 -9.23
CA PHE A 235 2.36 14.86 -9.83
C PHE A 235 2.25 15.60 -11.17
N SER A 236 1.39 15.15 -12.07
CA SER A 236 1.19 15.83 -13.35
C SER A 236 0.69 17.26 -13.12
N GLY A 237 -0.18 17.47 -12.15
CA GLY A 237 -0.69 18.78 -11.76
C GLY A 237 0.38 19.74 -11.21
N ASN A 238 1.30 19.28 -10.39
CA ASN A 238 2.37 20.13 -9.82
C ASN A 238 3.47 20.42 -10.84
N LEU A 239 3.85 19.44 -11.63
CA LEU A 239 4.84 19.60 -12.70
C LEU A 239 4.32 20.53 -13.79
N THR A 240 3.08 20.39 -14.21
CA THR A 240 2.42 21.26 -15.16
C THR A 240 2.30 22.71 -14.66
N LYS A 241 2.08 22.94 -13.36
CA LYS A 241 2.08 24.29 -12.78
C LYS A 241 3.45 24.97 -12.89
N VAL A 242 4.55 24.27 -12.61
CA VAL A 242 5.92 24.81 -12.73
C VAL A 242 6.23 25.13 -14.19
N VAL A 243 5.97 24.18 -15.08
CA VAL A 243 6.19 24.32 -16.52
C VAL A 243 5.35 25.47 -17.11
N ASN A 244 4.08 25.58 -16.75
CA ASN A 244 3.21 26.65 -17.23
C ASN A 244 3.63 28.02 -16.71
N ARG A 245 4.10 28.15 -15.46
CA ARG A 245 4.65 29.42 -14.94
C ARG A 245 5.88 29.87 -15.74
N GLY A 246 6.80 28.94 -16.02
CA GLY A 246 7.96 29.23 -16.85
C GLY A 246 7.56 29.62 -18.26
N SER A 247 6.61 28.93 -18.87
CA SER A 247 6.08 29.27 -20.18
C SER A 247 5.45 30.67 -20.24
N LEU A 248 4.72 31.08 -19.20
CA LEU A 248 4.17 32.43 -19.08
C LEU A 248 5.28 33.50 -19.03
N ILE A 249 6.34 33.25 -18.24
CA ILE A 249 7.51 34.15 -18.14
C ILE A 249 8.16 34.32 -19.52
N THR A 250 8.33 33.20 -20.26
CA THR A 250 8.90 33.20 -21.62
C THR A 250 8.04 34.02 -22.60
N ILE A 251 6.71 33.87 -22.54
CA ILE A 251 5.80 34.66 -23.38
C ILE A 251 5.90 36.15 -23.07
N MET A 252 5.87 36.51 -21.77
CA MET A 252 6.01 37.91 -21.36
C MET A 252 7.34 38.51 -21.83
N ALA A 253 8.43 37.80 -21.66
CA ALA A 253 9.74 38.19 -22.13
C ALA A 253 9.77 38.34 -23.65
N GLY A 254 9.13 37.43 -24.39
CA GLY A 254 8.98 37.50 -25.86
C GLY A 254 8.23 38.76 -26.33
N ILE A 255 7.13 39.12 -25.65
CA ILE A 255 6.38 40.36 -25.93
C ILE A 255 7.24 41.59 -25.67
N ILE A 256 7.93 41.66 -24.53
CA ILE A 256 8.85 42.76 -24.22
C ILE A 256 9.93 42.90 -25.27
N THR A 257 10.53 41.79 -25.69
CA THR A 257 11.55 41.77 -26.74
C THR A 257 11.01 42.30 -28.04
N LEU A 258 9.82 41.89 -28.41
CA LEU A 258 9.17 42.32 -29.65
C LEU A 258 8.94 43.85 -29.64
N ILE A 259 8.48 44.40 -28.53
CA ILE A 259 8.29 45.87 -28.38
C ILE A 259 9.62 46.61 -28.50
N PHE A 260 10.70 46.14 -27.84
CA PHE A 260 11.99 46.81 -27.88
C PHE A 260 12.68 46.71 -29.27
N THR A 261 12.58 45.55 -29.95
CA THR A 261 13.17 45.35 -31.27
C THR A 261 12.44 46.17 -32.37
N THR A 262 11.12 46.28 -32.26
CA THR A 262 10.32 47.16 -33.16
C THR A 262 10.59 48.63 -32.89
N TYR A 263 10.71 49.07 -31.61
CA TYR A 263 11.07 50.45 -31.25
C TYR A 263 12.44 50.85 -31.82
N LYS A 264 13.42 49.94 -31.82
CA LYS A 264 14.77 50.21 -32.37
C LYS A 264 14.86 50.04 -33.88
N ASN A 265 13.75 49.80 -34.61
CA ASN A 265 13.69 49.52 -36.03
C ASN A 265 14.66 48.39 -36.47
N ASN A 266 14.90 47.41 -35.65
CA ASN A 266 15.64 46.21 -36.00
C ASN A 266 14.89 45.44 -37.09
N GLY A 267 15.57 44.99 -38.13
CA GLY A 267 14.92 44.22 -39.21
C GLY A 267 14.22 42.96 -38.72
N LEU A 268 13.24 42.45 -39.47
CA LEU A 268 12.48 41.24 -39.11
C LEU A 268 13.36 40.05 -38.76
N HIS A 269 14.49 39.88 -39.43
CA HIS A 269 15.44 38.79 -39.19
C HIS A 269 16.05 38.83 -37.76
N GLU A 270 16.47 40.02 -37.30
CA GLU A 270 17.02 40.20 -35.94
C GLU A 270 15.93 40.06 -34.89
N THR A 271 14.71 40.47 -35.18
CA THR A 271 13.55 40.27 -34.26
C THR A 271 13.24 38.79 -34.08
N ILE A 272 13.21 38.02 -35.18
CA ILE A 272 12.96 36.57 -35.10
C ILE A 272 14.11 35.86 -34.37
N LYS A 273 15.36 36.26 -34.65
CA LYS A 273 16.52 35.70 -33.87
C LYS A 273 16.34 35.94 -32.38
N SER A 274 15.98 37.15 -31.94
CA SER A 274 15.82 37.44 -30.53
C SER A 274 14.70 36.63 -29.87
N LEU A 275 13.62 36.39 -30.59
CA LEU A 275 12.53 35.52 -30.15
C LEU A 275 12.95 34.04 -30.00
N ILE A 276 13.81 33.53 -30.93
CA ILE A 276 14.39 32.20 -30.83
C ILE A 276 15.18 32.06 -29.53
N TYR A 277 16.05 33.02 -29.21
CA TYR A 277 16.84 32.96 -27.97
C TYR A 277 15.94 32.90 -26.73
N ILE A 278 14.94 33.76 -26.64
CA ILE A 278 14.01 33.77 -25.51
C ILE A 278 13.19 32.47 -25.42
N SER A 279 12.75 31.94 -26.56
CA SER A 279 12.00 30.68 -26.55
C SER A 279 12.84 29.46 -26.12
N LEU A 280 14.18 29.55 -26.25
CA LEU A 280 15.11 28.51 -25.78
C LEU A 280 15.42 28.61 -24.28
N THR A 281 15.25 29.80 -23.62
CA THR A 281 15.68 30.02 -22.23
C THR A 281 14.94 29.16 -21.21
N PHE A 282 13.65 28.88 -21.40
CA PHE A 282 12.87 28.00 -20.54
C PHE A 282 12.53 26.69 -21.27
N ASN A 283 13.52 25.86 -21.48
CA ASN A 283 13.33 24.58 -22.16
C ASN A 283 12.81 23.51 -21.21
N SER A 284 11.49 23.47 -21.02
CA SER A 284 10.81 22.51 -20.15
C SER A 284 11.09 21.04 -20.51
N SER A 285 11.45 20.75 -21.76
CA SER A 285 11.72 19.38 -22.21
C SER A 285 12.94 18.78 -21.53
N MET A 286 14.02 19.54 -21.31
CA MET A 286 15.20 19.07 -20.57
C MET A 286 14.88 18.80 -19.11
N PHE A 287 14.09 19.64 -18.48
CA PHE A 287 13.63 19.42 -17.09
C PHE A 287 12.88 18.08 -16.95
N ILE A 288 11.98 17.80 -17.88
CA ILE A 288 11.22 16.55 -17.89
C ILE A 288 12.17 15.34 -18.03
N ILE A 289 13.11 15.38 -18.96
CA ILE A 289 14.08 14.30 -19.20
C ILE A 289 14.92 14.05 -17.92
N ILE A 290 15.43 15.12 -17.30
CA ILE A 290 16.26 15.02 -16.09
C ILE A 290 15.47 14.40 -14.93
N LEU A 291 14.22 14.84 -14.72
CA LEU A 291 13.37 14.27 -13.67
C LEU A 291 13.08 12.79 -13.92
N TYR A 292 12.75 12.40 -15.14
CA TYR A 292 12.53 10.99 -15.47
C TYR A 292 13.78 10.14 -15.25
N LEU A 293 14.95 10.62 -15.66
CA LEU A 293 16.22 9.94 -15.41
C LEU A 293 16.48 9.78 -13.90
N PHE A 294 16.25 10.84 -13.14
CA PHE A 294 16.44 10.83 -11.68
C PHE A 294 15.49 9.84 -11.01
N PHE A 295 14.20 9.86 -11.34
CA PHE A 295 13.23 8.91 -10.80
C PHE A 295 13.52 7.47 -11.23
N TYR A 296 13.97 7.26 -12.47
CA TYR A 296 14.40 5.93 -12.89
C TYR A 296 15.56 5.38 -12.04
N ILE A 297 16.55 6.21 -11.75
CA ILE A 297 17.67 5.82 -10.87
C ILE A 297 17.17 5.56 -9.44
N THR A 298 16.27 6.39 -8.95
CA THR A 298 15.70 6.28 -7.60
C THR A 298 14.86 5.01 -7.46
N PHE A 299 13.97 4.71 -8.39
CA PHE A 299 13.20 3.47 -8.38
C PHE A 299 14.07 2.22 -8.50
N LYS A 300 15.14 2.28 -9.31
CA LYS A 300 16.12 1.18 -9.37
C LYS A 300 16.83 0.95 -8.03
N LYS A 301 17.08 2.00 -7.24
CA LYS A 301 17.63 1.88 -5.88
C LYS A 301 16.62 1.29 -4.91
N PHE A 302 15.34 1.68 -4.99
CA PHE A 302 14.27 1.10 -4.17
C PHE A 302 14.04 -0.38 -4.50
N ASN A 303 13.96 -0.72 -5.78
CA ASN A 303 13.80 -2.12 -6.21
C ASN A 303 14.92 -3.05 -5.73
N LYS A 304 16.17 -2.54 -5.63
CA LYS A 304 17.29 -3.30 -5.04
C LYS A 304 17.12 -3.59 -3.55
N LYS A 305 16.26 -2.84 -2.87
CA LYS A 305 15.86 -3.04 -1.47
C LYS A 305 14.49 -3.72 -1.34
N ASN A 306 14.00 -4.35 -2.42
CA ASN A 306 12.71 -4.99 -2.48
C ASN A 306 11.51 -4.06 -2.14
N ILE A 307 11.67 -2.76 -2.44
CA ILE A 307 10.64 -1.74 -2.29
C ILE A 307 10.17 -1.31 -3.68
N TYR A 308 8.91 -1.57 -4.00
CA TYR A 308 8.33 -1.29 -5.31
C TYR A 308 7.32 -0.15 -5.22
N VAL A 309 7.68 1.02 -5.75
CA VAL A 309 6.81 2.20 -5.82
C VAL A 309 6.23 2.30 -7.21
N LYS A 310 4.89 2.42 -7.33
CA LYS A 310 4.22 2.35 -8.64
C LYS A 310 4.33 3.61 -9.47
N SER A 311 4.23 4.77 -8.83
CA SER A 311 4.21 6.05 -9.54
C SER A 311 5.07 7.11 -8.86
N ILE A 312 5.45 8.11 -9.64
CA ILE A 312 6.17 9.28 -9.14
C ILE A 312 5.26 10.10 -8.21
N ALA A 313 3.94 10.12 -8.48
CA ALA A 313 2.94 10.77 -7.65
C ALA A 313 2.99 10.27 -6.20
N THR A 314 3.14 8.96 -6.02
CA THR A 314 3.25 8.32 -4.69
C THR A 314 4.40 8.91 -3.86
N ILE A 315 5.54 9.28 -4.49
CA ILE A 315 6.67 9.90 -3.77
C ILE A 315 6.29 11.30 -3.26
N TYR A 316 5.50 12.04 -4.03
CA TYR A 316 4.99 13.35 -3.58
C TYR A 316 3.98 13.22 -2.45
N GLU A 317 3.06 12.28 -2.55
CA GLU A 317 2.05 12.01 -1.53
C GLU A 317 2.70 11.57 -0.21
N LEU A 318 3.75 10.72 -0.27
CA LEU A 318 4.53 10.30 0.90
C LEU A 318 5.11 11.47 1.71
N THR A 319 5.40 12.60 1.08
CA THR A 319 5.94 13.75 1.80
C THR A 319 4.94 14.45 2.71
N ASN A 320 3.67 14.31 2.39
CA ASN A 320 2.57 14.95 3.10
C ASN A 320 2.01 14.08 4.23
N ILE A 321 2.45 12.81 4.32
CA ILE A 321 1.93 11.88 5.32
C ILE A 321 2.15 12.42 6.73
N SER A 322 1.05 12.54 7.46
CA SER A 322 0.99 12.91 8.87
C SER A 322 0.66 11.72 9.78
N THR A 323 0.03 10.67 9.23
CA THR A 323 -0.45 9.53 10.01
C THR A 323 -0.16 8.22 9.28
N ILE A 324 0.32 7.20 10.01
CA ILE A 324 0.49 5.84 9.51
C ILE A 324 -0.48 4.94 10.26
N PHE A 325 -1.34 4.21 9.53
CA PHE A 325 -2.26 3.22 10.07
C PHE A 325 -1.83 1.82 9.67
N MET A 326 -1.59 0.92 10.64
CA MET A 326 -1.04 -0.40 10.39
C MET A 326 -1.45 -1.44 11.42
N LYS A 327 -1.34 -2.72 11.04
CA LYS A 327 -1.49 -3.86 11.96
C LYS A 327 -0.22 -4.05 12.81
N LYS A 328 -0.37 -4.54 14.05
CA LYS A 328 0.74 -4.92 14.93
C LYS A 328 1.57 -6.04 14.33
N ILE A 329 0.90 -7.16 13.97
CA ILE A 329 1.55 -8.41 13.55
C ILE A 329 2.19 -8.25 12.18
N GLY A 330 3.42 -8.75 12.08
CA GLY A 330 4.19 -8.73 10.84
C GLY A 330 4.92 -7.41 10.59
N ALA A 331 4.31 -6.24 10.89
CA ALA A 331 4.93 -4.94 10.69
C ALA A 331 5.80 -4.52 11.90
N ILE A 332 5.19 -4.45 13.09
CA ILE A 332 5.85 -4.00 14.32
C ILE A 332 6.42 -5.19 15.10
N SER A 333 5.66 -6.27 15.17
CA SER A 333 6.07 -7.51 15.83
C SER A 333 6.37 -8.61 14.81
N ALA A 334 7.07 -9.65 15.27
CA ALA A 334 7.38 -10.81 14.46
C ALA A 334 6.10 -11.58 14.09
N ASN A 335 6.13 -12.27 12.94
CA ASN A 335 5.03 -13.15 12.53
C ASN A 335 5.18 -14.54 13.20
N ARG A 336 5.28 -14.54 14.52
CA ARG A 336 5.34 -15.73 15.39
C ARG A 336 4.89 -15.40 16.79
N LEU A 337 4.37 -16.38 17.48
CA LEU A 337 4.12 -16.35 18.92
C LEU A 337 5.16 -17.23 19.63
N ILE A 338 5.39 -16.95 20.88
CA ILE A 338 6.26 -17.76 21.76
C ILE A 338 5.44 -18.06 23.02
N LEU A 339 5.35 -19.32 23.39
CA LEU A 339 4.72 -19.76 24.63
C LEU A 339 5.62 -19.37 25.81
N CYS A 340 5.16 -18.43 26.65
CA CYS A 340 5.95 -17.86 27.74
C CYS A 340 5.51 -18.31 29.12
N GLU A 341 4.21 -18.37 29.37
CA GLU A 341 3.67 -18.68 30.70
C GLU A 341 2.48 -19.63 30.58
N VAL A 342 2.39 -20.50 31.57
CA VAL A 342 1.26 -21.45 31.75
C VAL A 342 0.74 -21.34 33.17
N TYR A 343 -0.58 -21.18 33.32
CA TYR A 343 -1.29 -21.35 34.60
C TYR A 343 -2.13 -22.61 34.55
N CYS A 344 -1.83 -23.60 35.36
CA CYS A 344 -2.54 -24.85 35.43
C CYS A 344 -2.34 -25.50 36.84
N ASP A 345 -3.32 -26.23 37.31
CA ASP A 345 -3.29 -26.87 38.66
C ASP A 345 -2.98 -25.89 39.81
N ASP A 346 -3.51 -24.68 39.74
CA ASP A 346 -3.26 -23.55 40.67
C ASP A 346 -1.77 -23.18 40.78
N ARG A 347 -1.00 -23.44 39.71
CA ARG A 347 0.41 -23.12 39.62
C ARG A 347 0.69 -22.19 38.42
N HIS A 348 1.50 -21.18 38.69
CA HIS A 348 2.02 -20.26 37.69
C HIS A 348 3.42 -20.75 37.27
N ILE A 349 3.59 -21.08 35.97
CA ILE A 349 4.80 -21.71 35.46
C ILE A 349 5.36 -20.78 34.36
N ASP A 350 6.54 -20.19 34.59
CA ASP A 350 7.32 -19.49 33.54
C ASP A 350 8.05 -20.55 32.71
N MET A 351 7.84 -20.50 31.39
CA MET A 351 8.43 -21.48 30.48
C MET A 351 9.94 -21.30 30.28
N LYS A 352 10.52 -20.19 30.75
CA LYS A 352 11.98 -19.97 30.80
C LYS A 352 12.64 -20.71 31.97
N GLU A 353 11.88 -21.03 33.01
CA GLU A 353 12.36 -21.67 34.24
C GLU A 353 11.75 -23.07 34.44
N GLN A 354 11.56 -23.84 33.35
CA GLN A 354 10.98 -25.19 33.42
C GLN A 354 11.71 -26.11 34.42
N LYS A 355 10.95 -26.69 35.36
CA LYS A 355 11.43 -27.71 36.29
C LYS A 355 10.84 -29.07 35.93
N PRO A 356 11.58 -30.17 36.10
CA PRO A 356 11.07 -31.53 35.84
C PRO A 356 9.75 -31.86 36.52
N GLU A 357 9.50 -31.29 37.71
CA GLU A 357 8.28 -31.48 38.50
C GLU A 357 7.02 -30.90 37.86
N THR A 358 7.16 -29.96 36.89
CA THR A 358 6.04 -29.30 36.22
C THR A 358 5.69 -29.93 34.88
N GLU A 359 6.46 -30.89 34.39
CA GLU A 359 6.32 -31.52 33.08
C GLU A 359 4.95 -32.15 32.85
N GLY A 360 4.45 -32.94 33.83
CA GLY A 360 3.13 -33.56 33.71
C GLY A 360 1.94 -32.60 33.75
N VAL A 361 2.11 -31.42 34.38
CA VAL A 361 1.09 -30.37 34.41
C VAL A 361 1.03 -29.67 33.07
N ILE A 362 2.19 -29.34 32.51
CA ILE A 362 2.34 -28.71 31.19
C ILE A 362 1.81 -29.65 30.11
N GLU A 363 2.20 -30.94 30.11
CA GLU A 363 1.73 -31.94 29.14
C GLU A 363 0.20 -32.00 29.09
N ARG A 364 -0.49 -31.89 30.25
CA ARG A 364 -1.93 -31.96 30.33
C ARG A 364 -2.60 -30.80 29.58
N ILE A 365 -2.23 -29.57 29.86
CA ILE A 365 -2.85 -28.38 29.20
C ILE A 365 -2.47 -28.32 27.72
N ILE A 366 -1.22 -28.61 27.36
CA ILE A 366 -0.77 -28.61 25.99
C ILE A 366 -1.44 -29.71 25.17
N SER A 367 -1.73 -30.89 25.77
CA SER A 367 -2.48 -31.94 25.06
C SER A 367 -3.91 -31.52 24.73
N ILE A 368 -4.59 -30.80 25.60
CA ILE A 368 -5.92 -30.23 25.36
C ILE A 368 -5.82 -29.16 24.25
N ALA A 369 -4.84 -28.26 24.34
CA ALA A 369 -4.59 -27.24 23.33
C ALA A 369 -4.32 -27.87 21.94
N LEU A 370 -3.53 -28.94 21.89
CA LEU A 370 -3.23 -29.69 20.66
C LEU A 370 -4.48 -30.35 20.08
N LEU A 371 -5.36 -30.95 20.91
CA LEU A 371 -6.61 -31.56 20.43
C LEU A 371 -7.61 -30.53 19.89
N CYS A 372 -7.55 -29.28 20.36
CA CYS A 372 -8.32 -28.17 19.81
C CYS A 372 -7.71 -27.58 18.52
N ASN A 373 -6.49 -27.98 18.15
CA ASN A 373 -5.74 -27.43 17.04
C ASN A 373 -6.23 -27.99 15.70
N ASP A 374 -6.37 -27.12 14.68
CA ASP A 374 -6.71 -27.50 13.30
C ASP A 374 -5.47 -27.57 12.39
N SER A 375 -4.33 -27.07 12.83
CA SER A 375 -3.06 -27.12 12.09
C SER A 375 -2.50 -28.54 12.11
N LYS A 376 -2.01 -29.04 10.95
CA LYS A 376 -1.33 -30.33 10.82
C LYS A 376 0.17 -30.08 10.68
N LEU A 377 0.97 -30.91 11.34
CA LEU A 377 2.41 -30.97 11.08
C LEU A 377 2.65 -31.38 9.63
N PHE A 378 3.20 -30.47 8.81
CA PHE A 378 3.65 -30.83 7.46
C PHE A 378 5.00 -31.52 7.49
N ASN A 379 5.09 -32.68 6.83
CA ASN A 379 6.36 -33.29 6.48
C ASN A 379 7.26 -32.28 5.79
N LYS A 380 8.53 -32.21 6.19
CA LYS A 380 9.59 -31.25 5.79
C LYS A 380 9.85 -31.11 4.26
N GLY A 381 8.90 -31.44 3.41
CA GLY A 381 9.05 -31.43 1.95
C GLY A 381 8.00 -30.68 1.15
N SER A 382 6.90 -30.22 1.74
CA SER A 382 5.87 -29.50 0.98
C SER A 382 5.93 -28.00 1.28
N SER A 383 6.42 -27.26 0.30
CA SER A 383 6.55 -25.79 0.29
C SER A 383 5.21 -25.04 0.11
N HIS A 384 4.10 -25.59 0.58
CA HIS A 384 2.84 -24.84 0.61
C HIS A 384 2.77 -24.03 1.89
N LEU A 385 3.15 -22.77 1.74
CA LEU A 385 3.03 -21.68 2.72
C LEU A 385 1.60 -21.63 3.24
N ARG A 386 1.39 -22.09 4.48
CA ARG A 386 0.16 -21.85 5.21
C ARG A 386 0.23 -20.51 5.89
N ASP A 387 -0.92 -19.86 5.93
CA ASP A 387 -1.10 -18.57 6.55
C ASP A 387 -0.68 -18.51 8.00
N ARG A 388 0.39 -17.77 8.22
CA ARG A 388 0.87 -17.35 9.54
C ARG A 388 0.36 -15.98 9.95
N ASN A 389 -0.74 -15.49 9.33
CA ASN A 389 -1.14 -14.09 9.47
C ASN A 389 -2.28 -13.83 10.46
N SER A 390 -2.90 -14.88 11.02
CA SER A 390 -3.84 -14.72 12.13
C SER A 390 -3.20 -15.15 13.46
N ILE A 391 -3.55 -14.51 14.55
CA ILE A 391 -3.08 -14.90 15.90
C ILE A 391 -3.42 -16.36 16.17
N GLU A 392 -4.60 -16.83 15.80
CA GLU A 392 -5.03 -18.20 16.00
C GLU A 392 -4.14 -19.22 15.28
N SER A 393 -3.73 -18.94 14.04
CA SER A 393 -2.84 -19.83 13.29
C SER A 393 -1.40 -19.82 13.84
N LEU A 394 -0.93 -18.69 14.34
CA LEU A 394 0.38 -18.57 14.99
C LEU A 394 0.42 -19.31 16.33
N GLU A 395 -0.66 -19.20 17.13
CA GLU A 395 -0.84 -19.95 18.37
C GLU A 395 -0.80 -21.46 18.12
N GLU A 396 -1.62 -21.93 17.19
CA GLU A 396 -1.72 -23.34 16.85
C GLU A 396 -0.36 -23.91 16.37
N HIS A 397 0.40 -23.13 15.64
CA HIS A 397 1.73 -23.52 15.19
C HIS A 397 2.74 -23.60 16.34
N GLU A 398 2.72 -22.64 17.24
CA GLU A 398 3.60 -22.62 18.42
C GLU A 398 3.33 -23.80 19.33
N ILE A 399 2.05 -24.14 19.58
CA ILE A 399 1.66 -25.31 20.39
C ILE A 399 2.19 -26.60 19.76
N LEU A 400 2.06 -26.76 18.43
CA LEU A 400 2.61 -27.92 17.70
C LEU A 400 4.12 -28.00 17.80
N GLU A 401 4.81 -26.87 17.58
CA GLU A 401 6.28 -26.83 17.64
C GLU A 401 6.79 -27.12 19.04
N PHE A 402 6.09 -26.58 20.05
CA PHE A 402 6.39 -26.82 21.46
C PHE A 402 6.19 -28.29 21.83
N TRP A 403 5.07 -28.92 21.38
CA TRP A 403 4.80 -30.34 21.60
C TRP A 403 5.89 -31.22 20.98
N ASP A 404 6.23 -30.98 19.73
CA ASP A 404 7.27 -31.74 19.03
C ASP A 404 8.64 -31.68 19.69
N LYS A 405 9.02 -30.54 20.23
CA LYS A 405 10.30 -30.36 20.90
C LYS A 405 10.38 -31.07 22.24
N ASN A 406 9.29 -31.03 23.01
CA ASN A 406 9.32 -31.44 24.40
C ASN A 406 8.69 -32.83 24.65
N PHE A 407 7.68 -33.21 23.86
CA PHE A 407 6.87 -34.43 24.13
C PHE A 407 6.80 -35.39 22.95
N ALA A 408 7.55 -35.20 21.89
CA ALA A 408 7.52 -36.05 20.66
C ALA A 408 7.78 -37.55 20.87
N ARG A 409 8.26 -37.95 22.06
CA ARG A 409 8.49 -39.36 22.43
C ARG A 409 7.20 -40.11 22.78
N ASN A 410 6.11 -39.43 23.06
CA ASN A 410 4.82 -39.99 23.44
C ASN A 410 3.83 -39.89 22.30
N SER A 411 3.80 -40.90 21.41
CA SER A 411 2.74 -41.24 20.47
C SER A 411 1.91 -40.08 19.85
N ASN A 412 1.63 -40.18 18.57
CA ASN A 412 0.69 -39.33 17.82
C ASN A 412 -0.67 -39.24 18.57
N LEU A 413 -0.89 -38.20 19.37
CA LEU A 413 -2.14 -37.97 20.10
C LEU A 413 -3.36 -37.98 19.17
N GLU A 414 -3.22 -37.42 17.95
CA GLU A 414 -4.30 -37.40 16.96
C GLU A 414 -4.74 -38.79 16.50
N THR A 415 -3.82 -39.76 16.43
CA THR A 415 -4.16 -41.16 16.06
C THR A 415 -4.76 -41.90 17.25
N LYS A 416 -4.35 -41.56 18.50
CA LYS A 416 -4.86 -42.17 19.72
C LYS A 416 -6.25 -41.60 20.08
N TYR A 417 -6.48 -40.31 19.86
CA TYR A 417 -7.72 -39.60 20.21
C TYR A 417 -8.42 -39.10 18.94
N ARG A 418 -9.22 -39.97 18.32
CA ARG A 418 -9.90 -39.70 17.09
C ARG A 418 -10.89 -38.55 17.25
N ARG A 419 -10.73 -37.47 16.43
CA ARG A 419 -11.69 -36.37 16.33
C ARG A 419 -13.03 -36.87 15.76
N ILE A 420 -14.13 -36.53 16.41
CA ILE A 420 -15.49 -36.91 15.99
C ILE A 420 -16.13 -35.76 15.20
N PHE A 421 -16.17 -34.56 15.80
CA PHE A 421 -16.61 -33.33 15.12
C PHE A 421 -16.02 -32.12 15.85
N LYS A 422 -16.19 -30.94 15.24
CA LYS A 422 -15.81 -29.66 15.82
C LYS A 422 -16.97 -28.66 15.75
N ILE A 423 -17.05 -27.80 16.74
CA ILE A 423 -17.85 -26.58 16.72
C ILE A 423 -16.86 -25.46 16.44
N PRO A 424 -16.99 -24.75 15.28
CA PRO A 424 -16.09 -23.65 14.93
C PRO A 424 -16.10 -22.55 15.99
N TYR A 425 -15.11 -21.67 15.93
CA TYR A 425 -15.07 -20.49 16.80
C TYR A 425 -16.34 -19.64 16.61
N ASP A 426 -17.05 -19.41 17.70
CA ASP A 426 -18.23 -18.58 17.76
C ASP A 426 -17.82 -17.20 18.30
N SER A 427 -18.06 -16.15 17.53
CA SER A 427 -17.67 -14.78 17.89
C SER A 427 -18.46 -14.20 19.08
N GLU A 428 -19.67 -14.69 19.34
CA GLU A 428 -20.48 -14.28 20.50
C GLU A 428 -20.04 -15.01 21.76
N LYS A 429 -19.90 -16.33 21.68
CA LYS A 429 -19.44 -17.16 22.79
C LYS A 429 -17.93 -17.03 23.04
N LYS A 430 -17.15 -16.64 22.03
CA LYS A 430 -15.69 -16.47 22.05
C LYS A 430 -14.93 -17.76 22.39
N ILE A 431 -15.46 -18.92 22.02
CA ILE A 431 -14.90 -20.25 22.26
C ILE A 431 -14.97 -21.12 21.01
N LYS A 432 -14.08 -22.09 20.92
CA LYS A 432 -14.03 -23.14 19.90
C LYS A 432 -14.00 -24.48 20.60
N THR A 433 -14.77 -25.46 20.13
CA THR A 433 -14.89 -26.78 20.74
C THR A 433 -14.55 -27.88 19.76
N VAL A 434 -13.79 -28.87 20.21
CA VAL A 434 -13.46 -30.09 19.44
C VAL A 434 -13.79 -31.31 20.28
N VAL A 435 -14.61 -32.21 19.73
CA VAL A 435 -14.99 -33.45 20.39
C VAL A 435 -14.13 -34.61 19.88
N ASN A 436 -13.43 -35.24 20.81
CA ASN A 436 -12.56 -36.40 20.55
C ASN A 436 -13.07 -37.66 21.27
N LYS A 437 -12.85 -38.83 20.66
CA LYS A 437 -13.02 -40.09 21.32
C LYS A 437 -11.74 -40.43 22.07
N ILE A 438 -11.85 -40.61 23.41
CA ILE A 438 -10.74 -40.96 24.29
C ILE A 438 -11.08 -42.29 24.95
N ASP A 439 -10.44 -43.37 24.52
CA ASP A 439 -10.74 -44.76 24.90
C ASP A 439 -12.24 -45.06 24.71
N ASP A 440 -13.00 -45.32 25.77
CA ASP A 440 -14.44 -45.64 25.72
C ASP A 440 -15.34 -44.41 26.04
N LYS A 441 -14.73 -43.23 26.26
CA LYS A 441 -15.45 -41.98 26.57
C LYS A 441 -15.27 -40.97 25.42
N TYR A 442 -16.05 -39.88 25.51
CA TYR A 442 -15.92 -38.75 24.62
C TYR A 442 -15.58 -37.51 25.40
N ARG A 443 -14.68 -36.69 24.90
CA ARG A 443 -14.28 -35.43 25.52
C ARG A 443 -14.45 -34.28 24.57
N ALA A 444 -15.19 -33.25 24.98
CA ALA A 444 -15.19 -31.97 24.37
C ALA A 444 -14.03 -31.13 24.92
N ASN A 445 -13.05 -30.83 24.12
CA ASN A 445 -11.96 -29.92 24.44
C ASN A 445 -12.33 -28.52 23.95
N VAL A 446 -12.17 -27.51 24.78
CA VAL A 446 -12.61 -26.14 24.54
C VAL A 446 -11.44 -25.18 24.69
N LYS A 447 -11.24 -24.30 23.70
CA LYS A 447 -10.30 -23.19 23.79
C LYS A 447 -11.04 -21.87 23.56
N GLY A 448 -10.59 -20.78 24.19
CA GLY A 448 -11.16 -19.48 23.93
C GLY A 448 -10.75 -18.37 24.89
N VAL A 449 -11.42 -17.24 24.77
CA VAL A 449 -11.21 -16.08 25.64
C VAL A 449 -11.79 -16.38 27.05
N LEU A 450 -11.07 -15.96 28.10
CA LEU A 450 -11.41 -16.29 29.46
C LEU A 450 -12.85 -15.94 29.83
N ASP A 451 -13.35 -14.75 29.48
CA ASP A 451 -14.70 -14.29 29.81
C ASP A 451 -15.79 -15.21 29.25
N GLY A 452 -15.65 -15.61 28.01
CA GLY A 452 -16.55 -16.54 27.34
C GLY A 452 -16.53 -17.96 27.94
N MET A 453 -15.41 -18.37 28.50
CA MET A 453 -15.18 -19.71 29.04
C MET A 453 -15.62 -19.81 30.50
N LEU A 454 -15.22 -18.87 31.37
CA LEU A 454 -15.51 -18.92 32.83
C LEU A 454 -17.01 -18.97 33.14
N SER A 455 -17.81 -18.23 32.36
CA SER A 455 -19.28 -18.25 32.52
C SER A 455 -19.93 -19.62 32.28
N ARG A 456 -19.19 -20.57 31.68
CA ARG A 456 -19.61 -21.92 31.31
C ARG A 456 -18.95 -23.00 32.11
N CYS A 457 -17.96 -22.64 32.93
CA CYS A 457 -17.25 -23.58 33.82
C CYS A 457 -18.01 -23.74 35.15
N THR A 458 -18.16 -24.97 35.56
CA THR A 458 -18.72 -25.34 36.87
C THR A 458 -17.68 -26.00 37.78
N HIS A 459 -16.60 -26.51 37.17
CA HIS A 459 -15.51 -27.18 37.86
C HIS A 459 -14.16 -26.63 37.45
N ILE A 460 -13.16 -26.81 38.27
CA ILE A 460 -11.73 -26.54 38.03
C ILE A 460 -10.93 -27.80 38.28
N LEU A 461 -9.90 -28.02 37.46
CA LEU A 461 -8.96 -29.11 37.64
C LEU A 461 -7.79 -28.65 38.53
N ILE A 462 -7.61 -29.27 39.71
CA ILE A 462 -6.50 -28.98 40.63
C ILE A 462 -5.82 -30.30 41.03
N ASN A 463 -4.54 -30.43 40.81
CA ASN A 463 -3.74 -31.64 41.05
C ASN A 463 -4.35 -32.91 40.42
N GLY A 464 -5.01 -32.78 39.27
CA GLY A 464 -5.64 -33.89 38.55
C GLY A 464 -7.01 -34.30 39.12
N VAL A 465 -7.59 -33.55 40.04
CA VAL A 465 -8.91 -33.80 40.64
C VAL A 465 -9.85 -32.66 40.22
N GLU A 466 -11.04 -33.02 39.75
CA GLU A 466 -12.10 -32.07 39.42
C GLU A 466 -12.76 -31.59 40.74
N LYS A 467 -12.81 -30.29 40.97
CA LYS A 467 -13.39 -29.61 42.10
C LYS A 467 -14.42 -28.60 41.60
N GLU A 468 -15.54 -28.41 42.34
CA GLU A 468 -16.44 -27.29 42.03
C GLU A 468 -15.69 -25.97 42.14
N ILE A 469 -15.87 -25.11 41.14
CA ILE A 469 -15.24 -23.79 41.09
C ILE A 469 -15.96 -22.85 42.05
N ASN A 470 -15.23 -22.16 42.89
CA ASN A 470 -15.76 -21.17 43.81
C ASN A 470 -15.39 -19.75 43.40
N GLU A 471 -15.92 -18.73 44.09
CA GLU A 471 -15.66 -17.32 43.76
C GLU A 471 -14.19 -16.96 43.94
N ASP A 472 -13.49 -17.51 44.89
CA ASP A 472 -12.06 -17.25 45.12
C ASP A 472 -11.21 -17.81 43.98
N ASP A 473 -11.56 -19.02 43.48
CA ASP A 473 -10.90 -19.62 42.31
C ASP A 473 -11.09 -18.72 41.05
N ILE A 474 -12.29 -18.19 40.84
CA ILE A 474 -12.61 -17.28 39.74
C ILE A 474 -11.79 -16.00 39.82
N VAL A 475 -11.75 -15.37 41.01
CA VAL A 475 -10.95 -14.15 41.24
C VAL A 475 -9.47 -14.40 41.01
N ASN A 476 -8.96 -15.56 41.48
CA ASN A 476 -7.54 -15.91 41.22
C ASN A 476 -7.22 -16.07 39.72
N ILE A 477 -8.07 -16.81 38.99
CA ILE A 477 -7.92 -16.98 37.54
C ILE A 477 -7.94 -15.63 36.79
N ILE A 478 -8.87 -14.73 37.18
CA ILE A 478 -8.97 -13.39 36.61
C ILE A 478 -7.71 -12.56 36.89
N ASN A 479 -7.18 -12.63 38.12
CA ASN A 479 -5.96 -11.92 38.49
C ASN A 479 -4.76 -12.41 37.66
N VAL A 480 -4.60 -13.74 37.54
CA VAL A 480 -3.53 -14.31 36.68
C VAL A 480 -3.67 -13.87 35.21
N HIS A 481 -4.89 -13.87 34.68
CA HIS A 481 -5.14 -13.37 33.32
C HIS A 481 -4.78 -11.88 33.19
N ILE A 482 -5.09 -11.06 34.19
CA ILE A 482 -4.72 -9.64 34.21
C ILE A 482 -3.19 -9.49 34.24
N ASP A 483 -2.51 -10.26 35.10
CA ASP A 483 -1.03 -10.21 35.21
C ASP A 483 -0.34 -10.62 33.92
N MET A 484 -0.77 -11.69 33.25
CA MET A 484 -0.27 -12.10 31.95
C MET A 484 -0.56 -11.05 30.87
N SER A 485 -1.76 -10.45 30.87
CA SER A 485 -2.13 -9.39 29.92
C SER A 485 -1.32 -8.11 30.14
N ASN A 486 -0.98 -7.77 31.39
CA ASN A 486 -0.10 -6.64 31.72
C ASN A 486 1.34 -6.83 31.22
N LYS A 487 1.76 -8.07 30.93
CA LYS A 487 3.04 -8.39 30.26
C LYS A 487 2.93 -8.33 28.73
N ALA A 488 1.81 -7.86 28.20
CA ALA A 488 1.47 -7.82 26.77
C ALA A 488 1.33 -9.21 26.12
N TYR A 489 0.99 -10.24 26.91
CA TYR A 489 0.76 -11.58 26.39
C TYR A 489 -0.66 -11.73 25.84
N ASN A 490 -0.79 -12.51 24.77
CA ASN A 490 -2.07 -13.02 24.31
C ASN A 490 -2.43 -14.24 25.16
N VAL A 491 -3.50 -14.14 25.93
CA VAL A 491 -3.88 -15.17 26.91
C VAL A 491 -5.09 -15.95 26.42
N ILE A 492 -4.95 -17.29 26.40
CA ILE A 492 -5.99 -18.21 25.95
C ILE A 492 -6.32 -19.17 27.05
N GLY A 493 -7.63 -19.37 27.33
CA GLY A 493 -8.13 -20.33 28.30
C GLY A 493 -8.43 -21.68 27.66
N TYR A 494 -8.27 -22.73 28.44
CA TYR A 494 -8.55 -24.12 28.07
C TYR A 494 -9.42 -24.79 29.10
N ALA A 495 -10.42 -25.55 28.61
CA ALA A 495 -11.36 -26.30 29.42
C ALA A 495 -11.74 -27.59 28.70
N TYR A 496 -12.37 -28.54 29.43
CA TYR A 496 -12.93 -29.72 28.82
C TYR A 496 -14.25 -30.14 29.50
N ARG A 497 -14.94 -31.07 28.85
CA ARG A 497 -16.09 -31.82 29.44
C ARG A 497 -16.10 -33.23 28.94
N ASP A 498 -16.24 -34.20 29.85
CA ASP A 498 -16.31 -35.61 29.53
C ASP A 498 -17.75 -36.09 29.37
N PHE A 499 -17.98 -36.99 28.42
CA PHE A 499 -19.25 -37.66 28.16
C PHE A 499 -19.06 -39.19 28.14
N SER A 500 -20.00 -39.91 28.79
CA SER A 500 -20.08 -41.37 28.75
C SER A 500 -20.71 -41.92 27.46
N TYR A 501 -21.30 -41.05 26.66
CA TYR A 501 -21.96 -41.35 25.39
C TYR A 501 -21.43 -40.41 24.28
N LYS A 502 -21.70 -40.75 23.01
CA LYS A 502 -21.36 -39.90 21.89
C LYS A 502 -22.28 -38.68 21.82
N PRO A 503 -21.81 -37.46 22.13
CA PRO A 503 -22.64 -36.27 22.08
C PRO A 503 -23.02 -35.90 20.65
N SER A 504 -24.20 -35.28 20.46
CA SER A 504 -24.65 -34.72 19.18
C SER A 504 -24.25 -33.24 19.10
N ILE A 505 -24.11 -32.73 17.88
CA ILE A 505 -23.80 -31.33 17.64
C ILE A 505 -24.93 -30.38 18.07
N ASP A 506 -26.17 -30.93 18.14
CA ASP A 506 -27.37 -30.20 18.55
C ASP A 506 -27.54 -30.08 20.10
N GLU A 507 -26.70 -30.79 20.86
CA GLU A 507 -26.72 -30.73 22.30
C GLU A 507 -25.92 -29.53 22.82
N ASN A 508 -26.26 -29.05 24.03
CA ASN A 508 -25.47 -28.00 24.68
C ASN A 508 -24.18 -28.59 25.29
N ILE A 509 -23.18 -28.79 24.40
CA ILE A 509 -21.89 -29.36 24.77
C ILE A 509 -21.02 -28.38 25.54
N GLU A 510 -21.19 -27.10 25.27
CA GLU A 510 -20.38 -25.99 25.78
C GLU A 510 -20.87 -25.45 27.14
N SER A 511 -21.41 -26.32 27.95
CA SER A 511 -21.86 -26.04 29.34
C SER A 511 -21.27 -27.02 30.31
N ASN A 512 -21.24 -26.69 31.60
CA ASN A 512 -20.67 -27.53 32.67
C ASN A 512 -19.22 -27.95 32.35
N LEU A 513 -18.42 -26.99 31.97
CA LEU A 513 -17.02 -27.21 31.62
C LEU A 513 -16.15 -27.34 32.89
N VAL A 514 -15.07 -28.07 32.77
CA VAL A 514 -13.98 -28.16 33.74
C VAL A 514 -12.85 -27.26 33.28
N PHE A 515 -12.58 -26.16 33.97
CA PHE A 515 -11.49 -25.25 33.68
C PHE A 515 -10.15 -25.94 33.97
N VAL A 516 -9.21 -25.87 33.02
CA VAL A 516 -7.89 -26.48 33.12
C VAL A 516 -6.80 -25.46 33.40
N GLY A 517 -6.81 -24.34 32.66
CA GLY A 517 -5.77 -23.33 32.81
C GLY A 517 -5.73 -22.29 31.70
N LEU A 518 -4.69 -21.47 31.80
CA LEU A 518 -4.39 -20.38 30.83
C LEU A 518 -3.00 -20.61 30.19
N ILE A 519 -2.85 -20.26 28.94
CA ILE A 519 -1.56 -20.17 28.26
C ILE A 519 -1.35 -18.75 27.79
N GLY A 520 -0.21 -18.14 28.14
CA GLY A 520 0.22 -16.81 27.74
C GLY A 520 1.26 -16.89 26.63
N PHE A 521 0.97 -16.24 25.51
CA PHE A 521 1.86 -16.17 24.33
C PHE A 521 2.40 -14.75 24.15
N GLU A 522 3.72 -14.63 23.99
CA GLU A 522 4.38 -13.40 23.63
C GLU A 522 4.47 -13.28 22.11
N ASN A 523 4.18 -12.08 21.58
CA ASN A 523 4.45 -11.74 20.20
C ASN A 523 5.68 -10.81 20.16
N PRO A 524 6.90 -11.30 19.83
CA PRO A 524 8.13 -10.55 19.96
C PRO A 524 8.14 -9.29 19.11
N ILE A 525 8.50 -8.17 19.69
CA ILE A 525 8.64 -6.89 19.00
C ILE A 525 9.95 -6.89 18.22
N LYS A 526 9.93 -6.41 16.99
CA LYS A 526 11.14 -6.24 16.17
C LYS A 526 11.98 -5.07 16.70
N GLU A 527 13.28 -5.25 16.78
CA GLU A 527 14.18 -4.19 17.21
C GLU A 527 14.14 -2.96 16.29
N SER A 528 13.95 -3.17 14.99
CA SER A 528 13.72 -2.12 13.97
C SER A 528 12.53 -1.22 14.30
N SER A 529 11.48 -1.77 14.93
CA SER A 529 10.25 -1.04 15.26
C SER A 529 10.46 0.05 16.30
N TYR A 530 11.33 -0.16 17.29
CA TYR A 530 11.65 0.90 18.26
C TYR A 530 12.32 2.10 17.59
N ARG A 531 13.25 1.85 16.66
CA ARG A 531 13.92 2.92 15.89
C ARG A 531 12.91 3.65 14.99
N ALA A 532 12.04 2.89 14.34
CA ALA A 532 11.00 3.45 13.46
C ALA A 532 10.03 4.36 14.22
N ILE A 533 9.54 3.94 15.39
CA ILE A 533 8.64 4.75 16.23
C ILE A 533 9.31 6.03 16.69
N ASN A 534 10.55 5.96 17.15
CA ASN A 534 11.31 7.17 17.54
C ASN A 534 11.48 8.14 16.36
N THR A 535 11.78 7.61 15.16
CA THR A 535 11.88 8.44 13.95
C THR A 535 10.55 9.08 13.57
N CYS A 536 9.42 8.38 13.77
CA CYS A 536 8.09 8.94 13.56
C CYS A 536 7.80 10.09 14.52
N LYS A 537 8.14 9.93 15.82
CA LYS A 537 7.98 11.00 16.83
C LYS A 537 8.81 12.24 16.47
N GLU A 538 10.09 12.06 16.11
CA GLU A 538 10.97 13.14 15.68
C GLU A 538 10.47 13.87 14.41
N SER A 539 9.75 13.14 13.55
CA SER A 539 9.22 13.65 12.28
C SER A 539 7.79 14.17 12.38
N ASN A 540 7.18 14.19 13.58
CA ASN A 540 5.77 14.52 13.82
C ASN A 540 4.81 13.66 12.98
N ILE A 541 5.12 12.38 12.82
CA ILE A 541 4.26 11.41 12.15
C ILE A 541 3.56 10.59 13.23
N ARG A 542 2.24 10.63 13.25
CA ARG A 542 1.42 9.85 14.17
C ARG A 542 1.36 8.39 13.71
N VAL A 543 1.51 7.47 14.65
CA VAL A 543 1.37 6.03 14.39
C VAL A 543 0.10 5.53 15.07
N ILE A 544 -0.77 4.90 14.30
CA ILE A 544 -2.00 4.25 14.76
C ILE A 544 -1.88 2.77 14.48
N ILE A 545 -2.11 1.95 15.52
CA ILE A 545 -1.91 0.51 15.48
C ILE A 545 -3.24 -0.22 15.66
N ASP A 546 -3.54 -1.12 14.75
CA ASP A 546 -4.62 -2.10 14.86
C ASP A 546 -4.10 -3.38 15.51
N GLN A 547 -4.77 -3.84 16.57
CA GLN A 547 -4.42 -5.03 17.35
C GLN A 547 -5.60 -5.98 17.51
N GLU A 548 -5.33 -7.27 17.48
CA GLU A 548 -6.32 -8.32 17.76
C GLU A 548 -6.35 -8.72 19.25
N ASP A 549 -5.41 -8.19 20.06
CA ASP A 549 -5.32 -8.45 21.51
C ASP A 549 -6.41 -7.71 22.29
N ASN A 550 -6.61 -8.10 23.57
CA ASN A 550 -7.51 -7.37 24.47
C ASN A 550 -6.93 -5.98 24.83
N LYS A 551 -7.77 -5.09 25.36
CA LYS A 551 -7.41 -3.70 25.70
C LYS A 551 -6.25 -3.60 26.70
N LEU A 552 -6.14 -4.53 27.67
CA LEU A 552 -5.05 -4.55 28.64
C LEU A 552 -3.71 -4.91 28.01
N ALA A 553 -3.67 -5.98 27.24
CA ALA A 553 -2.47 -6.39 26.52
C ALA A 553 -2.06 -5.35 25.47
N SER A 554 -3.05 -4.70 24.82
CA SER A 554 -2.81 -3.59 23.90
C SER A 554 -2.19 -2.38 24.59
N PHE A 555 -2.62 -2.07 25.80
CA PHE A 555 -2.03 -1.00 26.62
C PHE A 555 -0.58 -1.33 27.02
N ALA A 556 -0.37 -2.53 27.54
CA ALA A 556 0.96 -2.99 27.93
C ALA A 556 1.93 -2.95 26.73
N PHE A 557 1.50 -3.44 25.56
CA PHE A 557 2.27 -3.37 24.33
C PHE A 557 2.55 -1.92 23.90
N GLY A 558 1.54 -1.06 23.88
CA GLY A 558 1.68 0.34 23.49
C GLY A 558 2.66 1.12 24.38
N LYS A 559 2.65 0.82 25.69
CA LYS A 559 3.60 1.37 26.65
C LYS A 559 5.03 0.86 26.41
N LEU A 560 5.21 -0.44 26.11
CA LEU A 560 6.51 -1.02 25.80
C LEU A 560 7.17 -0.38 24.57
N ILE A 561 6.41 -0.09 23.53
CA ILE A 561 6.92 0.54 22.30
C ILE A 561 6.88 2.07 22.37
N GLY A 562 6.30 2.63 23.44
CA GLY A 562 6.21 4.06 23.66
C GLY A 562 5.21 4.79 22.73
N VAL A 563 4.16 4.14 22.27
CA VAL A 563 3.11 4.75 21.44
C VAL A 563 1.96 5.29 22.27
N THR A 564 1.70 4.71 23.45
CA THR A 564 0.65 5.15 24.38
C THR A 564 1.21 5.32 25.78
N ASP A 565 0.69 6.32 26.50
CA ASP A 565 1.00 6.54 27.90
C ASP A 565 -0.20 6.25 28.81
N THR A 566 -1.41 6.38 28.32
CA THR A 566 -2.67 6.23 29.07
C THR A 566 -3.61 5.22 28.42
N LYS A 567 -4.54 4.67 29.22
CA LYS A 567 -5.56 3.70 28.73
C LYS A 567 -6.63 4.35 27.86
N GLU A 568 -6.83 5.64 28.00
CA GLU A 568 -7.78 6.44 27.21
C GLU A 568 -7.36 6.58 25.73
N GLU A 569 -6.08 6.36 25.42
CA GLU A 569 -5.55 6.36 24.04
C GLU A 569 -5.84 5.05 23.29
N ILE A 570 -6.58 4.12 23.93
CA ILE A 570 -6.94 2.83 23.35
C ILE A 570 -8.45 2.69 23.27
N LEU A 571 -8.94 2.37 22.07
CA LEU A 571 -10.34 2.14 21.82
C LEU A 571 -10.59 0.73 21.27
N SER A 572 -11.56 0.02 21.84
CA SER A 572 -11.96 -1.30 21.35
C SER A 572 -13.09 -1.21 20.31
N GLY A 573 -13.20 -2.24 19.45
CA GLY A 573 -14.29 -2.33 18.47
C GLY A 573 -15.67 -2.26 19.12
N ILE A 574 -15.86 -2.89 20.28
CA ILE A 574 -17.10 -2.84 21.02
C ILE A 574 -17.43 -1.40 21.48
N GLU A 575 -16.45 -0.67 22.00
CA GLU A 575 -16.64 0.74 22.40
C GLU A 575 -17.02 1.60 21.20
N ILE A 576 -16.44 1.35 20.01
CA ILE A 576 -16.80 2.06 18.77
C ILE A 576 -18.26 1.81 18.39
N ASP A 577 -18.75 0.56 18.50
CA ASP A 577 -20.13 0.21 18.16
C ASP A 577 -21.16 0.91 19.06
N TYR A 578 -20.83 1.17 20.33
CA TYR A 578 -21.70 1.85 21.30
C TYR A 578 -21.56 3.37 21.29
N MET A 579 -20.50 3.91 20.68
CA MET A 579 -20.20 5.34 20.66
C MET A 579 -21.01 6.06 19.57
N SER A 580 -21.47 7.27 19.85
CA SER A 580 -22.09 8.10 18.82
C SER A 580 -21.04 8.59 17.80
N LYS A 581 -21.46 8.84 16.56
CA LYS A 581 -20.52 9.33 15.52
C LYS A 581 -19.83 10.62 15.91
N ASP A 582 -20.56 11.55 16.55
CA ASP A 582 -19.98 12.84 16.97
C ASP A 582 -18.94 12.67 18.09
N GLU A 583 -19.17 11.71 18.99
CA GLU A 583 -18.26 11.37 20.08
C GLU A 583 -17.01 10.67 19.52
N PHE A 584 -17.19 9.74 18.61
CA PHE A 584 -16.08 9.07 17.92
C PHE A 584 -15.21 10.08 17.14
N GLU A 585 -15.82 10.99 16.38
CA GLU A 585 -15.11 12.05 15.66
C GLU A 585 -14.32 12.97 16.61
N LYS A 586 -14.81 13.24 17.81
CA LYS A 586 -14.08 14.07 18.79
C LYS A 586 -12.86 13.34 19.37
N ASN A 587 -13.03 12.08 19.71
CA ASN A 587 -12.01 11.31 20.45
C ASN A 587 -10.92 10.70 19.57
N ILE A 588 -11.16 10.50 18.29
CA ILE A 588 -10.24 9.79 17.39
C ILE A 588 -8.83 10.38 17.34
N GLU A 589 -8.67 11.67 17.61
CA GLU A 589 -7.35 12.33 17.60
C GLU A 589 -6.46 11.92 18.77
N SER A 590 -7.04 11.49 19.90
CA SER A 590 -6.28 11.02 21.05
C SER A 590 -5.95 9.53 20.97
N ILE A 591 -6.62 8.76 20.10
CA ILE A 591 -6.48 7.29 20.05
C ILE A 591 -5.28 6.88 19.23
N SER A 592 -4.37 6.13 19.84
CA SER A 592 -3.17 5.59 19.18
C SER A 592 -3.26 4.09 18.88
N ILE A 593 -4.09 3.34 19.60
CA ILE A 593 -4.28 1.90 19.40
C ILE A 593 -5.76 1.56 19.31
N PHE A 594 -6.13 0.78 18.31
CA PHE A 594 -7.45 0.17 18.19
C PHE A 594 -7.37 -1.34 18.46
N SER A 595 -8.20 -1.83 19.36
CA SER A 595 -8.21 -3.21 19.83
C SER A 595 -9.44 -3.96 19.29
N LYS A 596 -9.25 -5.12 18.66
CA LYS A 596 -10.32 -5.98 18.12
C LYS A 596 -11.34 -5.23 17.24
N ILE A 597 -10.86 -4.48 16.24
CA ILE A 597 -11.69 -3.73 15.32
C ILE A 597 -12.03 -4.53 14.06
N SER A 598 -13.25 -4.32 13.55
CA SER A 598 -13.73 -4.93 12.31
C SER A 598 -13.18 -4.19 11.06
N PRO A 599 -13.18 -4.80 9.87
CA PRO A 599 -12.82 -4.11 8.63
C PRO A 599 -13.65 -2.83 8.36
N LYS A 600 -14.92 -2.81 8.77
CA LYS A 600 -15.80 -1.65 8.69
C LYS A 600 -15.30 -0.50 9.58
N HIS A 601 -14.89 -0.82 10.82
CA HIS A 601 -14.30 0.18 11.72
C HIS A 601 -13.01 0.77 11.15
N LYS A 602 -12.14 -0.05 10.52
CA LYS A 602 -10.92 0.45 9.86
C LYS A 602 -11.21 1.48 8.78
N SER A 603 -12.21 1.20 7.93
CA SER A 603 -12.67 2.16 6.91
C SER A 603 -13.22 3.45 7.53
N GLU A 604 -13.98 3.35 8.59
CA GLU A 604 -14.56 4.50 9.29
C GLU A 604 -13.47 5.36 9.95
N ILE A 605 -12.48 4.75 10.60
CA ILE A 605 -11.31 5.41 11.19
C ILE A 605 -10.57 6.24 10.13
N VAL A 606 -10.23 5.62 9.00
CA VAL A 606 -9.52 6.30 7.91
C VAL A 606 -10.34 7.44 7.34
N ASN A 607 -11.65 7.24 7.13
CA ASN A 607 -12.54 8.28 6.59
C ASN A 607 -12.66 9.49 7.52
N VAL A 608 -12.77 9.26 8.84
CA VAL A 608 -12.89 10.35 9.83
C VAL A 608 -11.58 11.13 9.93
N LEU A 609 -10.44 10.46 9.95
CA LEU A 609 -9.13 11.10 9.96
C LEU A 609 -8.88 11.94 8.70
N ASN A 610 -9.27 11.43 7.51
CA ASN A 610 -9.17 12.18 6.26
C ASN A 610 -10.06 13.44 6.27
N LYS A 611 -11.30 13.35 6.80
CA LYS A 611 -12.18 14.53 6.97
C LYS A 611 -11.57 15.58 7.86
N LYS A 612 -10.79 15.20 8.86
CA LYS A 612 -10.05 16.11 9.74
C LYS A 612 -8.78 16.70 9.12
N GLY A 613 -8.45 16.31 7.89
CA GLY A 613 -7.31 16.84 7.14
C GLY A 613 -5.98 16.13 7.40
N HIS A 614 -6.01 14.94 8.03
CA HIS A 614 -4.83 14.09 8.13
C HIS A 614 -4.54 13.41 6.79
N SER A 615 -3.28 13.39 6.39
CA SER A 615 -2.84 12.59 5.25
C SER A 615 -2.35 11.23 5.75
N ILE A 616 -2.96 10.15 5.26
CA ILE A 616 -2.84 8.81 5.84
C ILE A 616 -2.12 7.86 4.89
N ALA A 617 -1.10 7.18 5.40
CA ALA A 617 -0.53 5.98 4.81
C ALA A 617 -1.07 4.74 5.53
N SER A 618 -1.82 3.90 4.83
CA SER A 618 -2.36 2.67 5.40
C SER A 618 -1.62 1.44 4.90
N VAL A 619 -1.34 0.51 5.82
CA VAL A 619 -0.66 -0.75 5.54
C VAL A 619 -1.64 -1.91 5.67
N GLY A 620 -1.71 -2.77 4.64
CA GLY A 620 -2.57 -3.95 4.65
C GLY A 620 -2.09 -5.02 3.68
N ASP A 621 -2.56 -6.24 3.85
CA ASP A 621 -2.11 -7.43 3.13
C ASP A 621 -3.26 -8.26 2.54
N THR A 622 -4.48 -8.12 3.08
CA THR A 622 -5.67 -8.90 2.72
C THR A 622 -6.65 -8.10 1.87
N LEU A 623 -7.58 -8.81 1.22
CA LEU A 623 -8.63 -8.17 0.43
C LEU A 623 -9.65 -7.42 1.28
N THR A 624 -9.87 -7.86 2.52
CA THR A 624 -10.70 -7.14 3.50
C THR A 624 -10.14 -5.77 3.86
N ASP A 625 -8.82 -5.58 3.67
CA ASP A 625 -8.14 -4.31 3.91
C ASP A 625 -8.31 -3.31 2.76
N LEU A 626 -8.76 -3.76 1.57
CA LEU A 626 -8.83 -2.91 0.37
C LEU A 626 -9.70 -1.67 0.55
N GLU A 627 -10.77 -1.74 1.33
CA GLU A 627 -11.66 -0.61 1.52
C GLU A 627 -10.95 0.55 2.21
N TYR A 628 -10.30 0.31 3.35
CA TYR A 628 -9.57 1.37 4.04
C TYR A 628 -8.27 1.76 3.33
N LEU A 629 -7.60 0.81 2.66
CA LEU A 629 -6.45 1.09 1.82
C LEU A 629 -6.79 2.04 0.66
N ASN A 630 -7.97 1.88 0.08
CA ASN A 630 -8.43 2.73 -0.99
C ASN A 630 -8.85 4.13 -0.52
N ASN A 631 -9.38 4.22 0.69
CA ASN A 631 -9.79 5.49 1.31
C ASN A 631 -8.59 6.29 1.85
N SER A 632 -7.41 5.68 1.98
CA SER A 632 -6.19 6.37 2.39
C SER A 632 -5.48 7.05 1.21
N ASP A 633 -4.69 8.10 1.51
CA ASP A 633 -3.90 8.82 0.49
C ASP A 633 -2.85 7.89 -0.11
N ILE A 634 -2.22 7.05 0.71
CA ILE A 634 -1.26 6.05 0.28
C ILE A 634 -1.61 4.68 0.83
N SER A 635 -1.75 3.73 -0.08
CA SER A 635 -1.90 2.31 0.23
C SER A 635 -0.57 1.58 0.11
N ILE A 636 -0.20 0.85 1.15
CA ILE A 636 1.03 0.07 1.24
C ILE A 636 0.65 -1.40 1.44
N CYS A 637 1.11 -2.26 0.54
CA CYS A 637 1.05 -3.70 0.71
C CYS A 637 2.41 -4.19 1.20
N ALA A 638 2.46 -4.86 2.34
CA ALA A 638 3.71 -5.31 2.94
C ALA A 638 3.68 -6.79 3.28
N GLY A 639 4.72 -7.52 2.86
CA GLY A 639 4.91 -8.95 3.05
C GLY A 639 4.83 -9.76 1.75
N SER A 640 5.59 -10.86 1.69
CA SER A 640 5.62 -11.79 0.55
C SER A 640 4.26 -12.46 0.31
N GLU A 641 3.49 -12.65 1.37
CA GLU A 641 2.19 -13.36 1.39
C GLU A 641 1.00 -12.47 1.07
N CYS A 642 1.21 -11.18 0.79
CA CYS A 642 0.17 -10.27 0.36
C CYS A 642 -0.63 -10.80 -0.82
N SER A 643 -1.96 -10.63 -0.78
CA SER A 643 -2.84 -10.95 -1.90
C SER A 643 -2.36 -10.26 -3.19
N ASN A 644 -2.31 -11.02 -4.30
CA ASN A 644 -1.91 -10.48 -5.61
C ASN A 644 -2.76 -9.28 -6.05
N VAL A 645 -4.01 -9.23 -5.64
CA VAL A 645 -4.92 -8.11 -5.93
C VAL A 645 -4.48 -6.87 -5.14
N VAL A 646 -4.21 -7.02 -3.84
CA VAL A 646 -3.73 -5.93 -2.98
C VAL A 646 -2.38 -5.42 -3.48
N LYS A 647 -1.42 -6.30 -3.84
CA LYS A 647 -0.14 -5.93 -4.46
C LYS A 647 -0.32 -5.06 -5.71
N LYS A 648 -1.30 -5.43 -6.57
CA LYS A 648 -1.56 -4.72 -7.82
C LYS A 648 -2.29 -3.38 -7.61
N LEU A 649 -3.09 -3.25 -6.58
CA LEU A 649 -3.89 -2.06 -6.32
C LEU A 649 -3.18 -1.05 -5.40
N SER A 650 -2.32 -1.49 -4.49
CA SER A 650 -1.58 -0.60 -3.59
C SER A 650 -0.59 0.29 -4.33
N ASN A 651 -0.34 1.49 -3.80
CA ASN A 651 0.63 2.44 -4.33
C ASN A 651 2.07 1.95 -4.16
N ILE A 652 2.33 1.22 -3.07
CA ILE A 652 3.65 0.71 -2.69
C ILE A 652 3.52 -0.76 -2.33
N PHE A 653 4.50 -1.57 -2.76
CA PHE A 653 4.66 -2.95 -2.32
C PHE A 653 6.05 -3.15 -1.71
N LEU A 654 6.08 -3.74 -0.52
CA LEU A 654 7.28 -4.15 0.21
C LEU A 654 7.31 -5.69 0.27
N GLU A 655 8.41 -6.32 -0.11
CA GLU A 655 8.55 -7.78 0.02
C GLU A 655 8.62 -8.20 1.49
N GLU A 656 9.34 -7.44 2.30
CA GLU A 656 9.38 -7.62 3.74
C GLU A 656 8.40 -6.67 4.42
N ASN A 657 7.67 -7.20 5.40
CA ASN A 657 6.79 -6.37 6.20
C ASN A 657 7.58 -5.82 7.39
N ASP A 658 8.38 -4.76 7.16
CA ASP A 658 9.13 -4.07 8.20
C ASP A 658 8.72 -2.59 8.30
N PHE A 659 8.37 -2.18 9.50
CA PHE A 659 7.95 -0.80 9.76
C PHE A 659 9.07 0.22 9.51
N GLU A 660 10.32 -0.15 9.80
CA GLU A 660 11.48 0.72 9.56
C GLU A 660 11.63 1.08 8.08
N ASP A 661 11.33 0.15 7.16
CA ASP A 661 11.39 0.41 5.72
C ASP A 661 10.33 1.41 5.26
N ILE A 662 9.13 1.36 5.85
CA ILE A 662 8.06 2.32 5.56
C ILE A 662 8.48 3.73 5.99
N VAL A 663 8.98 3.87 7.21
CA VAL A 663 9.43 5.15 7.76
C VAL A 663 10.62 5.71 6.97
N ASN A 664 11.58 4.86 6.63
CA ASN A 664 12.73 5.23 5.79
C ASN A 664 12.29 5.68 4.39
N LEU A 665 11.29 5.03 3.79
CA LEU A 665 10.75 5.43 2.51
C LEU A 665 10.11 6.82 2.56
N ILE A 666 9.32 7.12 3.61
CA ILE A 666 8.75 8.46 3.82
C ILE A 666 9.87 9.50 3.97
N ARG A 667 10.88 9.21 4.79
CA ARG A 667 12.04 10.10 5.00
C ARG A 667 12.82 10.34 3.72
N HIS A 668 13.07 9.30 2.93
CA HIS A 668 13.72 9.43 1.62
C HIS A 668 12.89 10.23 0.63
N SER A 669 11.57 10.04 0.61
CA SER A 669 10.66 10.80 -0.27
C SER A 669 10.69 12.29 0.06
N LYS A 670 10.68 12.68 1.34
CA LYS A 670 10.84 14.07 1.77
C LYS A 670 12.16 14.67 1.27
N LYS A 671 13.29 13.95 1.36
CA LYS A 671 14.59 14.38 0.82
C LYS A 671 14.56 14.57 -0.70
N ILE A 672 13.97 13.62 -1.43
CA ILE A 672 13.83 13.67 -2.90
C ILE A 672 13.07 14.93 -3.33
N ILE A 673 11.95 15.23 -2.70
CA ILE A 673 11.13 16.40 -3.04
C ILE A 673 11.86 17.70 -2.72
N ASN A 674 12.62 17.76 -1.64
CA ASN A 674 13.47 18.92 -1.36
C ASN A 674 14.51 19.15 -2.46
N TYR A 675 15.18 18.12 -2.96
CA TYR A 675 16.09 18.24 -4.09
C TYR A 675 15.41 18.69 -5.38
N ILE A 676 14.22 18.18 -5.67
CA ILE A 676 13.41 18.63 -6.82
C ILE A 676 13.02 20.11 -6.66
N SER A 677 12.69 20.55 -5.45
CA SER A 677 12.40 21.94 -5.16
C SER A 677 13.63 22.84 -5.42
N MET A 678 14.82 22.41 -5.00
CA MET A 678 16.07 23.11 -5.30
C MET A 678 16.34 23.20 -6.83
N VAL A 679 16.13 22.12 -7.55
CA VAL A 679 16.24 22.09 -9.03
C VAL A 679 15.26 23.08 -9.66
N ASN A 680 14.01 23.11 -9.19
CA ASN A 680 13.01 24.07 -9.68
C ASN A 680 13.45 25.53 -9.46
N ILE A 681 14.04 25.84 -8.32
CA ILE A 681 14.56 27.18 -8.02
C ILE A 681 15.76 27.47 -8.94
N PHE A 682 16.69 26.52 -9.12
CA PHE A 682 17.85 26.68 -10.00
C PHE A 682 17.40 26.97 -11.45
N ILE A 683 16.50 26.16 -12.01
CA ILE A 683 15.99 26.36 -13.37
C ILE A 683 15.29 27.70 -13.54
N SER A 684 14.46 28.08 -12.59
CA SER A 684 13.74 29.34 -12.63
C SER A 684 14.69 30.53 -12.56
N THR A 685 15.73 30.43 -11.71
CA THR A 685 16.77 31.48 -11.60
C THR A 685 17.59 31.60 -12.87
N LEU A 686 18.05 30.47 -13.40
CA LEU A 686 18.81 30.42 -14.66
C LEU A 686 18.04 31.07 -15.82
N ALA A 687 16.77 30.70 -16.00
CA ALA A 687 15.91 31.24 -17.05
C ALA A 687 15.69 32.75 -16.91
N VAL A 688 15.40 33.22 -15.67
CA VAL A 688 15.24 34.64 -15.41
C VAL A 688 16.55 35.41 -15.69
N ASN A 689 17.69 34.86 -15.29
CA ASN A 689 19.00 35.47 -15.54
C ASN A 689 19.35 35.52 -17.02
N GLU A 690 19.05 34.48 -17.78
CA GLU A 690 19.27 34.44 -19.23
C GLU A 690 18.38 35.45 -19.95
N ILE A 691 17.07 35.52 -19.60
CA ILE A 691 16.14 36.52 -20.13
C ILE A 691 16.64 37.95 -19.79
N PHE A 692 17.05 38.17 -18.53
CA PHE A 692 17.53 39.49 -18.10
C PHE A 692 18.74 39.97 -18.91
N ILE A 693 19.75 39.14 -19.14
CA ILE A 693 20.91 39.45 -19.95
C ILE A 693 20.51 39.72 -21.42
N ILE A 694 19.63 38.89 -21.98
CA ILE A 694 19.13 39.09 -23.37
C ILE A 694 18.44 40.46 -23.50
N LEU A 695 17.52 40.79 -22.60
CA LEU A 695 16.83 42.08 -22.61
C LEU A 695 17.79 43.26 -22.45
N LEU A 696 18.71 43.14 -21.46
CA LEU A 696 19.69 44.19 -21.18
C LEU A 696 20.59 44.40 -22.41
N SER A 697 21.02 43.34 -23.12
CA SER A 697 21.81 43.41 -24.33
C SER A 697 21.04 44.06 -25.49
N ILE A 698 19.78 43.76 -25.66
CA ILE A 698 18.93 44.39 -26.70
C ILE A 698 18.79 45.89 -26.42
N ILE A 699 18.59 46.27 -25.12
CA ILE A 699 18.45 47.69 -24.74
C ILE A 699 19.75 48.45 -24.96
N ILE A 700 20.88 47.94 -24.50
CA ILE A 700 22.15 48.67 -24.51
C ILE A 700 22.83 48.59 -25.89
N ARG A 701 22.95 47.40 -26.47
CA ARG A 701 23.76 47.14 -27.68
C ARG A 701 22.93 47.01 -28.97
N GLY A 702 21.62 46.72 -28.85
CA GLY A 702 20.75 46.42 -29.99
C GLY A 702 20.98 45.03 -30.61
N GLY A 703 21.71 44.12 -29.91
CA GLY A 703 22.01 42.79 -30.43
C GLY A 703 22.08 41.74 -29.31
N MET A 704 22.32 40.48 -29.66
CA MET A 704 22.37 39.35 -28.71
C MET A 704 23.62 39.36 -27.82
N PRO A 705 23.50 38.88 -26.56
CA PRO A 705 24.65 38.89 -25.64
C PRO A 705 25.69 37.80 -25.96
N PHE A 706 25.30 36.70 -26.56
CA PHE A 706 26.12 35.55 -26.95
C PHE A 706 25.57 34.85 -28.22
N THR A 707 26.33 33.92 -28.77
CA THR A 707 25.94 33.20 -29.99
C THR A 707 24.89 32.11 -29.72
N LEU A 708 24.18 31.66 -30.73
CA LEU A 708 23.16 30.61 -30.58
C LEU A 708 23.75 29.30 -30.01
N ILE A 709 24.98 28.94 -30.41
CA ILE A 709 25.66 27.75 -29.87
C ILE A 709 25.90 27.89 -28.38
N CYS A 710 26.25 29.09 -27.88
CA CYS A 710 26.40 29.36 -26.46
C CYS A 710 25.06 29.24 -25.70
N SER A 711 23.96 29.82 -26.24
CA SER A 711 22.64 29.65 -25.62
C SER A 711 22.18 28.19 -25.59
N LEU A 712 22.42 27.44 -26.66
CA LEU A 712 22.16 26.00 -26.68
C LEU A 712 23.01 25.27 -25.62
N SER A 713 24.28 25.61 -25.46
CA SER A 713 25.13 24.96 -24.44
C SER A 713 24.69 25.25 -23.02
N ILE A 714 24.15 26.45 -22.73
CA ILE A 714 23.56 26.79 -21.45
C ILE A 714 22.37 25.86 -21.18
N ASN A 715 21.45 25.73 -22.12
CA ASN A 715 20.20 25.01 -21.93
C ASN A 715 20.33 23.48 -22.04
N PHE A 716 21.29 22.96 -22.84
CA PHE A 716 21.41 21.52 -23.07
C PHE A 716 22.63 20.86 -22.40
N ILE A 717 23.59 21.63 -21.86
CA ILE A 717 24.76 21.11 -21.16
C ILE A 717 24.83 21.65 -19.73
N LEU A 718 24.86 22.99 -19.52
CA LEU A 718 24.98 23.58 -18.20
C LEU A 718 23.79 23.21 -17.31
N LEU A 719 22.57 23.46 -17.80
CA LEU A 719 21.35 23.17 -17.06
C LEU A 719 21.25 21.69 -16.65
N PRO A 720 21.37 20.69 -17.55
CA PRO A 720 21.35 19.29 -17.17
C PRO A 720 22.43 18.87 -16.19
N CYS A 721 23.66 19.30 -16.38
CA CYS A 721 24.78 18.96 -15.50
C CYS A 721 24.57 19.50 -14.09
N CYS A 722 24.15 20.76 -13.96
CA CYS A 722 23.86 21.37 -12.65
C CYS A 722 22.64 20.73 -11.97
N CYS A 723 21.55 20.47 -12.72
CA CYS A 723 20.38 19.78 -12.16
C CYS A 723 20.73 18.36 -11.68
N LEU A 724 21.49 17.59 -12.46
CA LEU A 724 21.95 16.27 -12.04
C LEU A 724 22.89 16.35 -10.83
N ALA A 725 23.75 17.36 -10.76
CA ALA A 725 24.60 17.57 -9.58
C ALA A 725 23.79 17.79 -8.31
N ILE A 726 22.72 18.59 -8.37
CA ILE A 726 21.80 18.81 -7.24
C ILE A 726 21.03 17.53 -6.88
N LEU A 727 20.55 16.77 -7.86
CA LEU A 727 19.75 15.55 -7.64
C LEU A 727 20.58 14.35 -7.16
N LEU A 728 21.87 14.28 -7.53
CA LEU A 728 22.77 13.17 -7.17
C LEU A 728 23.51 13.39 -5.84
N GLN A 729 23.10 14.37 -5.04
CA GLN A 729 23.65 14.58 -3.70
C GLN A 729 23.50 13.31 -2.85
N ASN A 730 24.49 13.06 -1.99
CA ASN A 730 24.48 11.89 -1.14
C ASN A 730 23.37 11.97 -0.08
N THR A 731 22.45 11.01 -0.08
CA THR A 731 21.28 10.99 0.80
C THR A 731 21.56 10.38 2.18
N ASN A 732 22.78 9.90 2.44
CA ASN A 732 23.12 9.12 3.64
C ASN A 732 23.36 9.93 4.93
N THR A 733 23.25 11.24 4.87
CA THR A 733 23.42 12.07 6.07
C THR A 733 22.08 12.28 6.78
N ASP A 734 22.11 12.13 8.10
CA ASP A 734 21.02 12.47 9.02
C ASP A 734 20.78 13.98 9.03
N ILE A 735 20.19 14.46 7.95
CA ILE A 735 19.74 15.83 7.90
C ILE A 735 18.43 15.84 8.69
N THR A 736 18.50 16.33 9.93
CA THR A 736 17.34 16.87 10.61
C THR A 736 16.57 17.70 9.57
N LEU A 737 15.30 17.43 9.39
CA LEU A 737 14.38 18.10 8.46
C LEU A 737 14.18 19.58 8.84
N LYS A 738 15.26 20.35 9.00
CA LYS A 738 15.13 21.79 8.90
C LYS A 738 14.69 22.05 7.47
N ASN A 739 13.44 22.47 7.34
CA ASN A 739 12.94 23.06 6.12
C ASN A 739 14.05 23.96 5.60
N ILE A 740 14.62 23.63 4.43
CA ILE A 740 15.55 24.52 3.77
C ILE A 740 14.79 25.83 3.70
N GLU A 741 15.29 26.85 4.39
CA GLU A 741 14.61 28.13 4.45
C GLU A 741 14.45 28.62 3.01
N HIS A 742 13.29 28.41 2.43
CA HIS A 742 12.97 28.87 1.06
C HIS A 742 13.33 30.35 0.88
N ASP A 743 13.27 31.12 1.96
CA ASP A 743 13.66 32.53 1.97
C ASP A 743 15.18 32.73 1.84
N TYR A 744 16.00 31.84 2.39
CA TYR A 744 17.45 31.89 2.21
C TYR A 744 17.85 31.64 0.75
N ILE A 745 17.25 30.63 0.12
CA ILE A 745 17.51 30.31 -1.28
C ILE A 745 17.01 31.44 -2.21
N LYS A 746 15.85 32.02 -1.95
CA LYS A 746 15.35 33.21 -2.69
C LYS A 746 16.31 34.38 -2.59
N LYS A 747 16.86 34.68 -1.40
CA LYS A 747 17.86 35.75 -1.21
C LYS A 747 19.14 35.49 -2.02
N ILE A 748 19.62 34.23 -2.05
CA ILE A 748 20.79 33.87 -2.87
C ILE A 748 20.50 34.02 -4.35
N SER A 749 19.32 33.61 -4.82
CA SER A 749 18.88 33.75 -6.21
C SER A 749 18.87 35.23 -6.65
N ILE A 750 18.26 36.10 -5.85
CA ILE A 750 18.23 37.56 -6.13
C ILE A 750 19.65 38.13 -6.16
N ARG A 751 20.50 37.76 -5.23
CA ARG A 751 21.91 38.16 -5.21
C ARG A 751 22.65 37.72 -6.46
N ASN A 752 22.43 36.50 -6.91
CA ASN A 752 23.02 35.94 -8.13
C ASN A 752 22.61 36.75 -9.38
N SER A 753 21.33 37.07 -9.54
CA SER A 753 20.81 37.89 -10.65
C SER A 753 21.43 39.30 -10.65
N PHE A 754 21.61 39.89 -9.47
CA PHE A 754 22.23 41.21 -9.33
C PHE A 754 23.71 41.20 -9.72
N LEU A 755 24.45 40.17 -9.28
CA LEU A 755 25.86 39.97 -9.67
C LEU A 755 26.02 39.84 -11.19
N ILE A 756 25.17 39.04 -11.85
CA ILE A 756 25.19 38.89 -13.29
C ILE A 756 24.99 40.25 -14.00
N GLY A 757 24.06 41.06 -13.54
CA GLY A 757 23.84 42.40 -14.09
C GLY A 757 25.04 43.31 -13.95
N ILE A 758 25.69 43.32 -12.78
CA ILE A 758 26.90 44.12 -12.53
C ILE A 758 28.04 43.70 -13.45
N PHE A 759 28.33 42.39 -13.51
CA PHE A 759 29.41 41.88 -14.38
C PHE A 759 29.16 42.14 -15.86
N TYR A 760 27.89 42.04 -16.30
CA TYR A 760 27.53 42.39 -17.67
C TYR A 760 27.87 43.84 -18.02
N ILE A 761 27.47 44.79 -17.16
CA ILE A 761 27.78 46.22 -17.36
C ILE A 761 29.29 46.45 -17.32
N LEU A 762 29.99 45.82 -16.39
CA LEU A 762 31.45 45.95 -16.24
C LEU A 762 32.19 45.46 -17.48
N ILE A 763 31.78 44.32 -18.09
CA ILE A 763 32.36 43.82 -19.35
C ILE A 763 32.17 44.84 -20.47
N ILE A 764 31.01 45.47 -20.58
CA ILE A 764 30.73 46.48 -21.61
C ILE A 764 31.60 47.72 -21.39
N VAL A 765 31.77 48.19 -20.18
CA VAL A 765 32.63 49.34 -19.85
C VAL A 765 34.09 49.04 -20.17
N ILE A 766 34.58 47.85 -19.83
CA ILE A 766 35.95 47.43 -20.10
C ILE A 766 36.18 47.40 -21.63
N LYS A 767 35.25 46.87 -22.41
CA LYS A 767 35.34 46.88 -23.88
C LYS A 767 35.47 48.27 -24.45
N HIS A 768 34.73 49.23 -23.88
CA HIS A 768 34.83 50.61 -24.38
C HIS A 768 36.22 51.24 -24.16
N LYS A 769 36.95 50.78 -23.17
CA LYS A 769 38.33 51.20 -22.88
C LYS A 769 39.42 50.36 -23.57
N PHE A 770 39.18 49.06 -23.80
CA PHE A 770 40.15 48.10 -24.32
C PHE A 770 39.58 47.36 -25.50
N ALA A 771 39.99 47.65 -26.75
CA ALA A 771 39.42 47.11 -27.97
C ALA A 771 39.67 45.60 -28.25
N ILE A 772 40.36 44.89 -27.34
CA ILE A 772 40.93 43.55 -27.58
C ILE A 772 40.04 42.40 -27.15
N ILE A 773 38.91 42.65 -26.45
CA ILE A 773 38.08 41.59 -25.82
C ILE A 773 36.87 41.26 -26.72
N ASN A 774 36.71 39.96 -27.05
CA ASN A 774 35.47 39.48 -27.65
C ASN A 774 34.35 39.43 -26.58
N VAL A 775 33.48 40.43 -26.59
CA VAL A 775 32.43 40.67 -25.57
C VAL A 775 31.47 39.51 -25.42
N MET A 776 31.09 38.89 -26.55
CA MET A 776 30.12 37.81 -26.49
C MET A 776 30.64 36.59 -25.74
N ASP A 777 31.89 36.22 -26.01
CA ASP A 777 32.52 35.07 -25.36
C ASP A 777 32.85 35.35 -23.89
N SER A 778 33.22 36.59 -23.56
CA SER A 778 33.46 37.01 -22.14
C SER A 778 32.16 36.99 -21.31
N ILE A 779 31.05 37.51 -21.87
CA ILE A 779 29.74 37.49 -21.17
C ILE A 779 29.31 36.05 -20.95
N PHE A 780 29.47 35.18 -21.94
CA PHE A 780 29.11 33.78 -21.82
C PHE A 780 29.90 33.04 -20.75
N ILE A 781 31.24 33.17 -20.69
CA ILE A 781 32.07 32.52 -19.68
C ILE A 781 31.70 32.98 -18.28
N VAL A 782 31.56 34.30 -18.09
CA VAL A 782 31.21 34.87 -16.77
C VAL A 782 29.82 34.40 -16.32
N PHE A 783 28.86 34.36 -17.25
CA PHE A 783 27.53 33.83 -16.95
C PHE A 783 27.59 32.36 -16.52
N ALA A 784 28.28 31.51 -17.28
CA ALA A 784 28.43 30.10 -16.97
C ALA A 784 29.15 29.85 -15.63
N LEU A 785 30.16 30.66 -15.29
CA LEU A 785 30.86 30.59 -14.00
C LEU A 785 29.92 30.97 -12.84
N ILE A 786 29.21 32.08 -12.92
CA ILE A 786 28.30 32.54 -11.85
C ILE A 786 27.18 31.51 -11.61
N GLU A 787 26.58 30.96 -12.68
CA GLU A 787 25.54 29.95 -12.56
C GLU A 787 26.08 28.61 -11.99
N SER A 788 27.30 28.24 -12.36
CA SER A 788 27.95 27.06 -11.77
C SER A 788 28.27 27.25 -10.28
N ILE A 789 28.71 28.46 -9.86
CA ILE A 789 28.90 28.81 -8.43
C ILE A 789 27.56 28.80 -7.70
N PHE A 790 26.51 29.31 -8.33
CA PHE A 790 25.17 29.23 -7.75
C PHE A 790 24.71 27.78 -7.56
N CYS A 791 24.91 26.90 -8.54
CA CYS A 791 24.67 25.47 -8.37
C CYS A 791 25.43 24.88 -7.17
N LEU A 792 26.74 25.20 -7.04
CA LEU A 792 27.55 24.75 -5.90
C LEU A 792 27.02 25.28 -4.56
N SER A 793 26.46 26.47 -4.51
CA SER A 793 25.86 27.04 -3.28
C SER A 793 24.56 26.33 -2.87
N LEU A 794 23.89 25.66 -3.79
CA LEU A 794 22.70 24.85 -3.53
C LEU A 794 23.04 23.43 -3.04
N LEU A 795 24.29 22.98 -3.15
CA LEU A 795 24.72 21.70 -2.63
C LEU A 795 24.77 21.75 -1.10
N HIS A 796 24.04 20.86 -0.45
CA HIS A 796 23.84 20.86 0.99
C HIS A 796 25.10 20.47 1.78
N GLU A 797 25.94 19.61 1.23
CA GLU A 797 27.21 19.22 1.83
C GLU A 797 28.38 19.92 1.14
N LYS A 798 29.08 20.76 1.89
CA LYS A 798 30.27 21.50 1.42
C LYS A 798 31.50 20.62 1.24
N HIS A 799 31.47 19.35 1.67
CA HIS A 799 32.62 18.46 1.60
C HIS A 799 32.73 17.74 0.25
N PHE A 800 33.77 18.07 -0.50
CA PHE A 800 34.04 17.48 -1.82
C PHE A 800 34.04 15.93 -1.81
N PHE A 801 34.66 15.32 -0.77
CA PHE A 801 34.78 13.86 -0.71
C PHE A 801 33.44 13.12 -0.55
N LYS A 802 32.42 13.74 0.03
CA LYS A 802 31.12 13.15 0.19
C LYS A 802 30.25 13.27 -1.06
N ASN A 803 30.43 14.32 -1.86
CA ASN A 803 29.65 14.62 -3.06
C ASN A 803 30.47 14.62 -4.37
N LYS A 804 31.46 13.70 -4.50
CA LYS A 804 32.34 13.62 -5.67
C LYS A 804 31.60 13.73 -7.00
N ALA A 805 30.51 12.98 -7.18
CA ALA A 805 29.75 12.97 -8.43
C ALA A 805 29.15 14.35 -8.77
N ALA A 806 28.63 15.08 -7.79
CA ALA A 806 28.08 16.41 -8.00
C ALA A 806 29.17 17.41 -8.41
N TYR A 807 30.29 17.45 -7.70
CA TYR A 807 31.40 18.35 -8.02
C TYR A 807 32.04 18.02 -9.37
N THR A 808 32.20 16.72 -9.70
CA THR A 808 32.76 16.32 -11.01
C THR A 808 31.86 16.77 -12.17
N LEU A 809 30.53 16.70 -12.02
CA LEU A 809 29.60 17.19 -13.02
C LEU A 809 29.69 18.71 -13.22
N VAL A 810 29.83 19.49 -12.17
CA VAL A 810 29.95 20.94 -12.27
C VAL A 810 31.30 21.33 -12.89
N ILE A 811 32.40 20.66 -12.52
CA ILE A 811 33.73 20.88 -13.12
C ILE A 811 33.71 20.50 -14.60
N PHE A 812 33.13 19.34 -14.95
CA PHE A 812 32.97 18.91 -16.33
C PHE A 812 32.19 19.95 -17.15
N ASN A 813 31.08 20.46 -16.61
CA ASN A 813 30.31 21.53 -17.25
C ASN A 813 31.18 22.75 -17.55
N LEU A 814 31.93 23.26 -16.55
CA LEU A 814 32.82 24.41 -16.76
C LEU A 814 33.87 24.17 -17.81
N LEU A 815 34.51 23.00 -17.83
CA LEU A 815 35.48 22.63 -18.84
C LEU A 815 34.86 22.66 -20.25
N VAL A 816 33.68 22.10 -20.43
CA VAL A 816 32.95 22.10 -21.72
C VAL A 816 32.64 23.52 -22.17
N GLN A 817 32.18 24.41 -21.29
CA GLN A 817 31.85 25.79 -21.62
C GLN A 817 33.11 26.59 -22.06
N VAL A 818 34.25 26.38 -21.37
CA VAL A 818 35.54 26.99 -21.74
C VAL A 818 36.03 26.45 -23.11
N MET A 819 35.94 25.12 -23.32
CA MET A 819 36.34 24.50 -24.57
C MET A 819 35.52 25.02 -25.75
N LEU A 820 34.20 25.21 -25.62
CA LEU A 820 33.35 25.78 -26.65
C LEU A 820 33.79 27.19 -27.09
N VAL A 821 34.40 27.98 -26.19
CA VAL A 821 34.91 29.31 -26.54
C VAL A 821 36.27 29.23 -27.21
N ILE A 822 37.14 28.26 -26.82
CA ILE A 822 38.48 28.10 -27.38
C ILE A 822 38.42 27.52 -28.81
N PHE A 823 37.50 26.57 -29.05
CA PHE A 823 37.40 25.88 -30.35
C PHE A 823 36.41 26.52 -31.35
N LYS A 824 35.86 27.66 -31.04
CA LYS A 824 34.99 28.47 -31.89
C LYS A 824 35.85 29.36 -32.83
#